data_31baa0bfa8c66569f0be1c87283ad4b6
#
_entry.id   31baa0bfa8c66569f0be1c87283ad4b6
#
_cell.length_a   1.000
_cell.length_b   1.000
_cell.length_c   1.000
_cell.angle_alpha   90.00
_cell.angle_beta   90.00
_cell.angle_gamma   90.00
#
_symmetry.space_group_name_H-M   'P 1'
#
loop_
_entity.id
_entity.type
_entity.pdbx_description
1 polymer ?
#
loop_
_entity_poly.entity_id
_entity_poly.type
_entity_poly.pdbx_seq_one_letter_code
_entity_poly.pdbx_strand_id
1 'polypeptide(L)'
;MKRIILFTAALTCVAAIKAQTVTDTLRQQHLDEVVVAGVRAPKSAPYAVSNIKKTELEAFSKSGRELPFLLSQTPGVLAWGENGLGTGTAAMRIRGAAGSRINITLDGVALNSPEDQTVFWANMNSYASLMNSVQIQRGIGTSTNGDGAFGGSVSLATSAPSRKPSVEVSGSYGSYNTYNAGVKFSTGLLFNHLIFDGAYHETATDGYVNGTSGRSGSYYGGLTWLGDNFRISYKNIGNFEKTGQAWNGVVTGSNDLSLMDGTYGAKTGIMTYKDMYERGLGKFNQLYEYLQTDANGAFVKDANGNYQTARYTMRDGSFWNKTTDNFYQNHNLLSFAFHPSNHWSHNVTLHYTYGYGYYSEFKHNTKFAKFGLAFTDSNGKFIKKSDFVRLKGLSQHTYGIVYTSNYKDESWDVTGGLNLQLFRGSHFGYLTYIKNEEADAKYRSGGNDYKYYDSKAHKYDYSGFFKAKYNFADYWNVFMDLQIRHVEYMTDGQNDRFYKVGSGYQNQLLDINERYDFVNPKAGISYYRGGHKAYASIAHASREPERNNFTNNGSYPAPSPERMVDIEMGYQYNGRNWRAGVNLYYMNYNNQFVQTGAQSDIGENLTTNIKDSYRMGAELEAGWSPLSWLTVEGNAALSRNIIKDFDEMASVDWESSFRKIHYNHSTLAFSPSAILNGMLNLHYKGFEAVWHTNFVSRQYLDNTENMTRSLPCYSQTNINLSYTLRPTKHIAGLKEAVFGVNLNNIFNRHYAASGWVYSTILDNNGHPNENRYTQIGFIPMAGFNVMGSVAVKF
;
A
#
# COMPACT_ATOMS: atom_id res chain seq x y z
N MET A 1 35.32 -7.34 3.36
CA MET A 1 36.30 -7.21 2.25
C MET A 1 35.70 -7.49 0.87
N LYS A 2 34.97 -8.58 0.58
CA LYS A 2 34.36 -8.81 -0.76
C LYS A 2 33.32 -7.73 -1.20
N ARG A 3 32.65 -7.05 -0.27
CA ARG A 3 31.68 -5.99 -0.58
C ARG A 3 32.34 -4.63 -0.93
N ILE A 4 33.53 -4.36 -0.44
CA ILE A 4 34.32 -3.15 -0.76
C ILE A 4 34.92 -3.24 -2.17
N ILE A 5 35.26 -4.46 -2.63
CA ILE A 5 35.84 -4.70 -3.96
C ILE A 5 34.81 -4.45 -5.08
N LEU A 6 33.52 -4.77 -4.87
CA LEU A 6 32.48 -4.42 -5.84
C LEU A 6 32.26 -2.88 -5.94
N PHE A 7 32.45 -2.16 -4.85
CA PHE A 7 32.32 -0.70 -4.81
C PHE A 7 33.45 -0.01 -5.58
N THR A 8 34.68 -0.53 -5.47
CA THR A 8 35.86 0.01 -6.20
C THR A 8 35.79 -0.36 -7.68
N ALA A 9 35.29 -1.52 -8.07
CA ALA A 9 35.15 -1.92 -9.46
C ALA A 9 34.10 -1.08 -10.21
N ALA A 10 32.99 -0.68 -9.54
CA ALA A 10 31.98 0.22 -10.13
C ALA A 10 32.52 1.64 -10.36
N LEU A 11 33.39 2.15 -9.49
CA LEU A 11 34.02 3.48 -9.66
C LEU A 11 35.08 3.50 -10.79
N THR A 12 35.80 2.41 -11.02
CA THR A 12 36.84 2.35 -12.06
C THR A 12 36.27 2.20 -13.47
N CYS A 13 35.11 1.58 -13.65
CA CYS A 13 34.44 1.46 -14.95
C CYS A 13 33.95 2.81 -15.52
N VAL A 14 33.60 3.79 -14.67
CA VAL A 14 33.06 5.09 -15.12
C VAL A 14 34.14 6.04 -15.69
N ALA A 15 35.39 5.86 -15.27
CA ALA A 15 36.51 6.73 -15.70
C ALA A 15 36.96 6.55 -17.15
N ALA A 16 36.53 5.47 -17.82
CA ALA A 16 37.03 5.09 -19.15
C ALA A 16 36.07 5.43 -20.33
N ILE A 17 34.87 5.92 -20.06
CA ILE A 17 33.86 6.11 -21.11
C ILE A 17 33.80 7.58 -21.55
N LYS A 18 34.30 7.89 -22.74
CA LYS A 18 34.09 9.18 -23.41
C LYS A 18 32.74 9.18 -24.13
N ALA A 19 31.78 9.96 -23.64
CA ALA A 19 30.48 10.14 -24.29
C ALA A 19 30.59 11.10 -25.47
N GLN A 20 30.03 10.73 -26.62
CA GLN A 20 29.81 11.64 -27.75
C GLN A 20 28.56 12.49 -27.51
N THR A 21 28.63 13.78 -27.80
CA THR A 21 27.53 14.75 -27.77
C THR A 21 26.58 14.52 -28.94
N VAL A 22 25.30 14.24 -28.65
CA VAL A 22 24.26 14.04 -29.66
C VAL A 22 23.24 15.17 -29.60
N THR A 23 22.88 15.67 -30.77
CA THR A 23 22.09 16.88 -31.01
C THR A 23 20.57 16.71 -31.09
N ASP A 24 19.99 15.55 -30.78
CA ASP A 24 18.54 15.36 -30.97
C ASP A 24 17.81 15.00 -29.65
N THR A 25 17.59 15.99 -28.80
CA THR A 25 16.85 15.89 -27.53
C THR A 25 15.32 15.89 -27.72
N LEU A 26 14.79 16.45 -28.81
CA LEU A 26 13.35 16.60 -29.02
C LEU A 26 12.68 15.29 -29.43
N ARG A 27 13.31 14.47 -30.27
CA ARG A 27 12.76 13.17 -30.69
C ARG A 27 12.67 12.16 -29.55
N GLN A 28 13.56 12.21 -28.61
CA GLN A 28 13.52 11.26 -27.48
C GLN A 28 12.47 11.60 -26.44
N GLN A 29 12.20 12.90 -26.16
CA GLN A 29 11.08 13.28 -25.33
C GLN A 29 9.76 12.67 -25.84
N HIS A 30 9.55 12.64 -27.15
CA HIS A 30 8.41 11.97 -27.77
C HIS A 30 8.36 10.47 -27.50
N LEU A 31 9.47 9.75 -27.57
CA LEU A 31 9.53 8.30 -27.30
C LEU A 31 9.32 7.93 -25.84
N ASP A 32 9.80 8.77 -24.91
CA ASP A 32 9.57 8.60 -23.48
C ASP A 32 8.13 8.94 -23.08
N GLU A 33 7.54 9.96 -23.72
CA GLU A 33 6.14 10.32 -23.53
C GLU A 33 5.17 9.22 -23.95
N VAL A 34 5.47 8.42 -24.96
CA VAL A 34 4.52 7.42 -25.51
C VAL A 34 4.24 6.26 -24.56
N VAL A 35 5.26 5.71 -23.90
CA VAL A 35 5.06 4.63 -22.94
C VAL A 35 4.24 5.11 -21.74
N VAL A 36 4.38 6.36 -21.36
CA VAL A 36 3.73 7.00 -20.21
C VAL A 36 2.41 7.67 -20.60
N ALA A 37 2.31 8.29 -21.79
CA ALA A 37 1.14 9.03 -22.24
C ALA A 37 -0.06 8.15 -22.53
N GLY A 38 0.16 6.89 -22.97
CA GLY A 38 -0.93 5.93 -23.19
C GLY A 38 -1.71 5.61 -21.90
N VAL A 39 -1.04 5.67 -20.75
CA VAL A 39 -1.56 5.24 -19.44
C VAL A 39 -1.99 6.41 -18.57
N ARG A 40 -1.43 7.60 -18.78
CA ARG A 40 -1.66 8.77 -17.93
C ARG A 40 -2.71 9.71 -18.45
N ALA A 41 -3.35 10.39 -17.51
CA ALA A 41 -4.28 11.46 -17.80
C ALA A 41 -3.54 12.71 -18.30
N PRO A 42 -3.95 13.32 -19.43
CA PRO A 42 -3.44 14.60 -19.87
C PRO A 42 -3.90 15.74 -18.95
N LYS A 43 -3.26 16.91 -19.03
CA LYS A 43 -3.65 18.08 -18.22
C LYS A 43 -5.12 18.49 -18.42
N SER A 44 -5.68 18.23 -19.60
CA SER A 44 -7.07 18.50 -19.96
C SER A 44 -8.05 17.40 -19.55
N ALA A 45 -7.62 16.37 -18.83
CA ALA A 45 -8.49 15.26 -18.42
C ALA A 45 -9.67 15.75 -17.56
N PRO A 46 -10.89 15.24 -17.80
CA PRO A 46 -12.11 15.69 -17.11
C PRO A 46 -12.31 15.00 -15.74
N TYR A 47 -11.25 14.85 -14.94
CA TYR A 47 -11.28 14.29 -13.58
C TYR A 47 -10.09 14.78 -12.76
N ALA A 48 -10.11 14.47 -11.45
CA ALA A 48 -9.13 14.92 -10.47
C ALA A 48 -7.79 14.17 -10.62
N VAL A 49 -6.72 14.90 -10.91
CA VAL A 49 -5.37 14.36 -11.11
C VAL A 49 -4.34 15.15 -10.31
N SER A 50 -3.46 14.44 -9.61
CA SER A 50 -2.27 15.02 -8.98
C SER A 50 -1.00 14.38 -9.55
N ASN A 51 0.03 15.17 -9.79
CA ASN A 51 1.30 14.70 -10.33
C ASN A 51 2.43 15.04 -9.35
N ILE A 52 3.22 14.04 -9.00
CA ILE A 52 4.41 14.15 -8.17
C ILE A 52 5.62 14.09 -9.10
N LYS A 53 6.49 15.08 -8.98
CA LYS A 53 7.65 15.26 -9.86
C LYS A 53 8.86 14.48 -9.34
N LYS A 54 9.84 14.30 -10.23
CA LYS A 54 11.11 13.65 -9.92
C LYS A 54 11.83 14.27 -8.72
N THR A 55 11.84 15.59 -8.62
CA THR A 55 12.51 16.31 -7.51
C THR A 55 11.91 16.00 -6.14
N GLU A 56 10.58 15.87 -6.07
CA GLU A 56 9.86 15.50 -4.85
C GLU A 56 10.14 14.03 -4.48
N LEU A 57 10.16 13.15 -5.48
CA LEU A 57 10.50 11.74 -5.30
C LEU A 57 11.95 11.54 -4.84
N GLU A 58 12.91 12.24 -5.45
CA GLU A 58 14.32 12.19 -5.07
C GLU A 58 14.56 12.74 -3.65
N ALA A 59 13.87 13.80 -3.26
CA ALA A 59 13.93 14.33 -1.90
C ALA A 59 13.34 13.31 -0.89
N PHE A 60 12.16 12.75 -1.21
CA PHE A 60 11.46 11.81 -0.36
C PHE A 60 12.20 10.46 -0.22
N SER A 61 12.84 9.96 -1.27
CA SER A 61 13.56 8.67 -1.25
C SER A 61 14.64 8.57 -0.17
N LYS A 62 15.12 9.71 0.32
CA LYS A 62 16.14 9.80 1.39
C LYS A 62 15.54 9.67 2.78
N SER A 63 14.21 9.72 2.92
CA SER A 63 13.52 9.58 4.21
C SER A 63 13.49 8.15 4.75
N GLY A 64 13.78 7.15 3.91
CA GLY A 64 13.64 5.73 4.24
C GLY A 64 12.19 5.26 4.34
N ARG A 65 11.20 6.14 4.10
CA ARG A 65 9.77 5.83 4.16
C ARG A 65 9.24 5.35 2.81
N GLU A 66 8.19 4.56 2.85
CA GLU A 66 7.53 4.04 1.65
C GLU A 66 6.64 5.08 0.98
N LEU A 67 6.45 4.93 -0.32
CA LEU A 67 5.78 5.88 -1.20
C LEU A 67 4.39 6.38 -0.72
N PRO A 68 3.52 5.57 -0.06
CA PRO A 68 2.26 6.05 0.50
C PRO A 68 2.35 7.32 1.34
N PHE A 69 3.44 7.50 2.08
CA PHE A 69 3.64 8.69 2.91
C PHE A 69 3.91 9.97 2.11
N LEU A 70 4.45 9.86 0.90
CA LEU A 70 4.51 10.98 -0.03
C LEU A 70 3.15 11.24 -0.67
N LEU A 71 2.46 10.17 -1.08
CA LEU A 71 1.14 10.25 -1.70
C LEU A 71 0.09 10.85 -0.76
N SER A 72 0.23 10.69 0.55
CA SER A 72 -0.68 11.25 1.57
C SER A 72 -0.67 12.78 1.64
N GLN A 73 0.26 13.44 0.97
CA GLN A 73 0.25 14.90 0.81
C GLN A 73 -0.76 15.38 -0.24
N THR A 74 -1.37 14.48 -1.00
CA THR A 74 -2.44 14.79 -1.95
C THR A 74 -3.81 14.74 -1.29
N PRO A 75 -4.83 15.48 -1.79
CA PRO A 75 -6.16 15.50 -1.18
C PRO A 75 -6.78 14.10 -1.05
N GLY A 76 -7.40 13.82 0.09
CA GLY A 76 -8.14 12.59 0.33
C GLY A 76 -7.32 11.31 0.45
N VAL A 77 -5.99 11.41 0.52
CA VAL A 77 -5.10 10.27 0.71
C VAL A 77 -4.65 10.17 2.16
N LEU A 78 -4.79 8.98 2.75
CA LEU A 78 -4.35 8.63 4.10
C LEU A 78 -3.31 7.52 4.00
N ALA A 79 -2.23 7.60 4.79
CA ALA A 79 -1.20 6.57 4.87
C ALA A 79 -0.84 6.24 6.32
N TRP A 80 -0.46 4.98 6.56
CA TRP A 80 0.06 4.50 7.85
C TRP A 80 1.05 3.36 7.62
N GLY A 81 1.76 2.92 8.67
CA GLY A 81 2.67 1.78 8.64
C GLY A 81 2.66 1.05 9.96
N GLU A 82 2.62 -0.29 9.94
CA GLU A 82 2.49 -1.13 11.13
C GLU A 82 3.68 -1.01 12.09
N ASN A 83 4.88 -0.79 11.57
CA ASN A 83 6.07 -0.60 12.41
C ASN A 83 6.17 0.80 13.05
N GLY A 84 5.21 1.69 12.73
CA GLY A 84 5.13 3.06 13.23
C GLY A 84 6.02 4.08 12.53
N LEU A 85 6.96 3.67 11.68
CA LEU A 85 7.88 4.56 10.96
C LEU A 85 7.50 4.76 9.49
N GLY A 86 6.74 3.82 8.92
CA GLY A 86 6.42 3.79 7.50
C GLY A 86 7.56 3.23 6.64
N THR A 87 8.32 2.29 7.21
CA THR A 87 9.43 1.59 6.60
C THR A 87 9.16 0.09 6.71
N GLY A 88 8.63 -0.53 5.69
CA GLY A 88 8.28 -1.96 5.65
C GLY A 88 6.89 -2.26 6.18
N THR A 89 5.82 -2.24 5.53
CA THR A 89 4.40 -2.49 5.87
C THR A 89 3.54 -1.23 5.87
N ALA A 90 3.80 -0.31 4.93
CA ALA A 90 2.91 0.82 4.74
C ALA A 90 1.63 0.42 3.99
N ALA A 91 0.57 1.15 4.26
CA ALA A 91 -0.70 1.04 3.57
C ALA A 91 -1.31 2.42 3.31
N MET A 92 -2.26 2.50 2.38
CA MET A 92 -2.92 3.76 2.05
C MET A 92 -4.40 3.59 1.70
N ARG A 93 -5.13 4.69 1.78
CA ARG A 93 -6.51 4.84 1.32
C ARG A 93 -6.64 6.10 0.48
N ILE A 94 -7.50 6.07 -0.53
CA ILE A 94 -7.90 7.24 -1.31
C ILE A 94 -9.41 7.42 -1.16
N ARG A 95 -9.88 8.61 -0.70
CA ARG A 95 -11.31 8.88 -0.42
C ARG A 95 -11.96 7.82 0.48
N GLY A 96 -11.17 7.24 1.41
CA GLY A 96 -11.59 6.15 2.30
C GLY A 96 -11.63 4.75 1.65
N ALA A 97 -11.41 4.63 0.34
CA ALA A 97 -11.30 3.33 -0.34
C ALA A 97 -9.98 2.62 0.04
N ALA A 98 -10.06 1.33 0.33
CA ALA A 98 -8.92 0.51 0.73
C ALA A 98 -7.94 0.25 -0.45
N GLY A 99 -6.74 -0.24 -0.13
CA GLY A 99 -5.68 -0.52 -1.11
C GLY A 99 -6.10 -1.43 -2.26
N SER A 100 -6.95 -2.40 -2.00
CA SER A 100 -7.48 -3.31 -3.04
C SER A 100 -8.42 -2.62 -4.05
N ARG A 101 -8.83 -1.37 -3.79
CA ARG A 101 -9.63 -0.53 -4.71
C ARG A 101 -8.82 0.59 -5.33
N ILE A 102 -7.51 0.51 -5.23
CA ILE A 102 -6.56 1.45 -5.81
C ILE A 102 -5.69 0.67 -6.78
N ASN A 103 -5.83 0.97 -8.06
CA ASN A 103 -4.99 0.33 -9.07
C ASN A 103 -3.63 1.01 -9.15
N ILE A 104 -2.56 0.23 -9.13
CA ILE A 104 -1.17 0.70 -9.17
C ILE A 104 -0.49 0.11 -10.38
N THR A 105 0.04 0.98 -11.25
CA THR A 105 0.76 0.55 -12.45
C THR A 105 2.20 1.02 -12.46
N LEU A 106 3.08 0.22 -13.01
CA LEU A 106 4.47 0.55 -13.29
C LEU A 106 4.69 0.53 -14.80
N ASP A 107 4.99 1.66 -15.41
CA ASP A 107 5.11 1.82 -16.87
C ASP A 107 3.93 1.20 -17.64
N GLY A 108 2.72 1.28 -17.08
CA GLY A 108 1.49 0.76 -17.66
C GLY A 108 1.15 -0.70 -17.32
N VAL A 109 2.04 -1.42 -16.63
CA VAL A 109 1.78 -2.79 -16.17
C VAL A 109 1.22 -2.77 -14.75
N ALA A 110 0.10 -3.45 -14.50
CA ALA A 110 -0.50 -3.55 -13.17
C ALA A 110 0.41 -4.29 -12.18
N LEU A 111 0.58 -3.73 -10.99
CA LEU A 111 1.38 -4.28 -9.90
C LEU A 111 0.53 -4.95 -8.82
N ASN A 112 -0.77 -4.70 -8.79
CA ASN A 112 -1.66 -5.31 -7.81
C ASN A 112 -1.59 -6.84 -7.89
N SER A 113 -1.52 -7.50 -6.72
CA SER A 113 -1.64 -8.96 -6.64
C SER A 113 -2.97 -9.38 -7.30
N PRO A 114 -2.98 -10.34 -8.23
CA PRO A 114 -4.22 -10.72 -8.91
C PRO A 114 -5.30 -11.30 -7.99
N GLU A 115 -4.95 -11.90 -6.86
CA GLU A 115 -5.89 -12.49 -5.89
C GLU A 115 -6.35 -11.48 -4.83
N ASP A 116 -5.41 -10.74 -4.23
CA ASP A 116 -5.72 -9.81 -3.13
C ASP A 116 -6.04 -8.41 -3.66
N GLN A 117 -5.80 -8.17 -4.95
CA GLN A 117 -6.05 -6.92 -5.69
C GLN A 117 -5.40 -5.69 -5.03
N THR A 118 -4.40 -5.90 -4.21
CA THR A 118 -3.64 -4.85 -3.52
C THR A 118 -2.15 -4.92 -3.85
N VAL A 119 -1.44 -3.87 -3.52
CA VAL A 119 0.03 -3.83 -3.55
C VAL A 119 0.54 -3.84 -2.13
N PHE A 120 1.53 -4.69 -1.86
CA PHE A 120 2.29 -4.68 -0.61
C PHE A 120 3.47 -3.73 -0.76
N TRP A 121 3.36 -2.54 -0.18
CA TRP A 121 4.34 -1.46 -0.34
C TRP A 121 5.72 -1.81 0.22
N ALA A 122 5.79 -2.71 1.18
CA ALA A 122 7.04 -3.26 1.70
C ALA A 122 7.91 -3.86 0.58
N ASN A 123 7.29 -4.49 -0.42
CA ASN A 123 7.96 -5.00 -1.62
C ASN A 123 8.45 -3.89 -2.56
N MET A 124 8.14 -2.63 -2.29
CA MET A 124 8.40 -1.48 -3.17
C MET A 124 9.12 -0.35 -2.44
N ASN A 125 9.80 -0.64 -1.35
CA ASN A 125 10.37 0.35 -0.43
C ASN A 125 11.25 1.42 -1.14
N SER A 126 12.01 1.04 -2.13
CA SER A 126 12.93 1.95 -2.82
C SER A 126 12.39 2.58 -4.11
N TYR A 127 11.11 2.36 -4.45
CA TYR A 127 10.56 2.80 -5.73
C TYR A 127 10.59 4.31 -5.92
N ALA A 128 10.44 5.11 -4.86
CA ALA A 128 10.55 6.56 -4.97
C ALA A 128 11.86 7.00 -5.65
N SER A 129 12.96 6.27 -5.43
CA SER A 129 14.26 6.57 -6.03
C SER A 129 14.37 6.17 -7.51
N LEU A 130 13.58 5.21 -7.96
CA LEU A 130 13.61 4.68 -9.33
C LEU A 130 12.65 5.41 -10.26
N MET A 131 11.66 6.13 -9.68
CA MET A 131 10.60 6.77 -10.46
C MET A 131 11.03 8.15 -10.97
N ASN A 132 10.58 8.48 -12.18
CA ASN A 132 10.65 9.82 -12.75
C ASN A 132 9.48 10.70 -12.31
N SER A 133 8.31 10.09 -12.17
CA SER A 133 7.10 10.78 -11.74
C SER A 133 6.04 9.77 -11.29
N VAL A 134 5.12 10.26 -10.47
CA VAL A 134 3.93 9.51 -10.06
C VAL A 134 2.71 10.34 -10.37
N GLN A 135 1.69 9.74 -10.98
CA GLN A 135 0.40 10.37 -11.20
C GLN A 135 -0.66 9.65 -10.37
N ILE A 136 -1.43 10.41 -9.62
CA ILE A 136 -2.57 9.92 -8.84
C ILE A 136 -3.85 10.43 -9.52
N GLN A 137 -4.72 9.51 -9.89
CA GLN A 137 -6.09 9.81 -10.34
C GLN A 137 -7.03 9.38 -9.23
N ARG A 138 -7.82 10.31 -8.70
CA ARG A 138 -8.81 10.04 -7.65
C ARG A 138 -10.15 9.69 -8.31
N GLY A 139 -10.92 8.78 -7.71
CA GLY A 139 -12.15 8.24 -8.31
C GLY A 139 -11.86 7.19 -9.39
N ILE A 140 -12.81 6.94 -10.28
CA ILE A 140 -12.66 6.00 -11.39
C ILE A 140 -11.65 6.56 -12.40
N GLY A 141 -10.47 5.98 -12.43
CA GLY A 141 -9.41 6.35 -13.37
C GLY A 141 -9.69 5.97 -14.82
N THR A 142 -8.73 6.24 -15.73
CA THR A 142 -8.83 5.81 -17.14
C THR A 142 -8.75 4.28 -17.26
N SER A 143 -9.39 3.74 -18.30
CA SER A 143 -9.37 2.31 -18.62
C SER A 143 -7.98 1.76 -18.94
N THR A 144 -7.05 2.62 -19.31
CA THR A 144 -5.64 2.29 -19.52
C THR A 144 -4.91 1.81 -18.27
N ASN A 145 -5.46 2.05 -17.09
CA ASN A 145 -4.88 1.58 -15.83
C ASN A 145 -5.23 0.11 -15.50
N GLY A 146 -5.90 -0.61 -16.40
CA GLY A 146 -6.25 -2.02 -16.19
C GLY A 146 -7.50 -2.20 -15.33
N ASP A 147 -7.37 -2.88 -14.22
CA ASP A 147 -8.47 -3.32 -13.36
C ASP A 147 -9.37 -2.18 -12.87
N GLY A 148 -10.61 -2.49 -12.54
CA GLY A 148 -11.57 -1.50 -12.08
C GLY A 148 -11.10 -0.73 -10.84
N ALA A 149 -10.43 0.41 -11.06
CA ALA A 149 -10.04 1.31 -9.98
C ALA A 149 -11.29 2.03 -9.45
N PHE A 150 -11.61 1.80 -8.19
CA PHE A 150 -12.79 2.38 -7.54
C PHE A 150 -12.44 3.61 -6.68
N GLY A 151 -11.36 3.53 -5.92
CA GLY A 151 -10.92 4.64 -5.05
C GLY A 151 -9.98 5.58 -5.78
N GLY A 152 -9.23 5.05 -6.72
CA GLY A 152 -8.24 5.79 -7.50
C GLY A 152 -7.27 4.88 -8.24
N SER A 153 -6.37 5.51 -8.97
CA SER A 153 -5.22 4.83 -9.57
C SER A 153 -3.94 5.62 -9.35
N VAL A 154 -2.82 4.88 -9.23
CA VAL A 154 -1.48 5.44 -9.09
C VAL A 154 -0.62 4.90 -10.22
N SER A 155 -0.19 5.76 -11.11
CA SER A 155 0.69 5.40 -12.22
C SER A 155 2.12 5.82 -11.91
N LEU A 156 2.99 4.82 -11.74
CA LEU A 156 4.41 4.97 -11.54
C LEU A 156 5.12 4.94 -12.89
N ALA A 157 5.94 5.95 -13.18
CA ALA A 157 6.79 5.95 -14.35
C ALA A 157 8.25 5.88 -13.93
N THR A 158 8.97 4.89 -14.41
CA THR A 158 10.42 4.77 -14.17
C THR A 158 11.18 5.91 -14.82
N SER A 159 12.36 6.21 -14.30
CA SER A 159 13.24 7.21 -14.90
C SER A 159 13.63 6.79 -16.32
N ALA A 160 13.57 7.75 -17.22
CA ALA A 160 14.11 7.55 -18.57
C ALA A 160 15.62 7.31 -18.50
N PRO A 161 16.16 6.45 -19.39
CA PRO A 161 17.60 6.18 -19.44
C PRO A 161 18.38 7.47 -19.74
N SER A 162 19.46 7.70 -18.99
CA SER A 162 20.30 8.91 -19.18
C SER A 162 21.20 8.76 -20.41
N ARG A 163 21.16 9.74 -21.31
CA ARG A 163 22.12 9.77 -22.45
C ARG A 163 23.54 10.13 -22.04
N LYS A 164 23.73 10.69 -20.85
CA LYS A 164 25.05 11.02 -20.30
C LYS A 164 25.45 10.05 -19.22
N PRO A 165 26.70 9.65 -19.14
CA PRO A 165 27.18 8.84 -18.02
C PRO A 165 26.92 9.54 -16.69
N SER A 166 26.46 8.77 -15.72
CA SER A 166 26.19 9.29 -14.38
C SER A 166 26.29 8.23 -13.33
N VAL A 167 26.69 8.63 -12.14
CA VAL A 167 26.62 7.83 -10.92
C VAL A 167 26.04 8.68 -9.82
N GLU A 168 25.12 8.12 -9.06
CA GLU A 168 24.58 8.71 -7.84
C GLU A 168 24.76 7.74 -6.70
N VAL A 169 25.26 8.22 -5.57
CA VAL A 169 25.38 7.47 -4.32
C VAL A 169 24.64 8.24 -3.25
N SER A 170 23.80 7.55 -2.49
CA SER A 170 23.01 8.15 -1.42
C SER A 170 23.07 7.31 -0.16
N GLY A 171 22.99 7.97 0.99
CA GLY A 171 22.87 7.34 2.29
C GLY A 171 22.10 8.20 3.26
N SER A 172 21.40 7.57 4.18
CA SER A 172 20.75 8.23 5.31
C SER A 172 20.83 7.35 6.55
N TYR A 173 20.80 8.01 7.72
CA TYR A 173 20.79 7.34 9.01
C TYR A 173 20.00 8.17 10.03
N GLY A 174 19.31 7.50 10.95
CA GLY A 174 18.50 8.21 11.92
C GLY A 174 17.94 7.35 13.06
N SER A 175 16.87 7.83 13.64
CA SER A 175 16.20 7.21 14.78
C SER A 175 15.83 5.75 14.51
N TYR A 176 15.83 4.94 15.57
CA TYR A 176 15.55 3.49 15.51
C TYR A 176 16.54 2.72 14.62
N ASN A 177 17.81 3.17 14.61
CA ASN A 177 18.86 2.61 13.74
C ASN A 177 18.44 2.49 12.28
N THR A 178 17.50 3.36 11.85
CA THR A 178 17.03 3.35 10.47
C THR A 178 18.13 3.86 9.55
N TYR A 179 18.49 3.06 8.54
CA TYR A 179 19.36 3.51 7.47
C TYR A 179 18.75 3.24 6.10
N ASN A 180 19.14 4.05 5.13
CA ASN A 180 18.89 3.83 3.72
C ASN A 180 20.22 4.03 2.97
N ALA A 181 20.53 3.14 2.03
CA ALA A 181 21.72 3.23 1.21
C ALA A 181 21.35 2.91 -0.25
N GLY A 182 21.87 3.70 -1.18
CA GLY A 182 21.54 3.53 -2.58
C GLY A 182 22.68 3.90 -3.51
N VAL A 183 22.71 3.23 -4.67
CA VAL A 183 23.55 3.55 -5.81
C VAL A 183 22.73 3.46 -7.08
N LYS A 184 22.89 4.45 -7.97
CA LYS A 184 22.34 4.45 -9.33
C LYS A 184 23.43 4.81 -10.30
N PHE A 185 23.41 4.20 -11.47
CA PHE A 185 24.35 4.53 -12.54
C PHE A 185 23.71 4.41 -13.92
N SER A 186 24.25 5.13 -14.87
CA SER A 186 23.96 4.99 -16.29
C SER A 186 25.26 5.07 -17.08
N THR A 187 25.39 4.22 -18.11
CA THR A 187 26.53 4.27 -19.03
C THR A 187 26.48 5.50 -19.94
N GLY A 188 25.34 6.15 -20.03
CA GLY A 188 25.07 7.06 -21.13
C GLY A 188 24.90 6.31 -22.44
N LEU A 189 24.82 7.05 -23.54
CA LEU A 189 24.61 6.53 -24.88
C LEU A 189 25.90 5.89 -25.40
N LEU A 190 25.87 4.57 -25.59
CA LEU A 190 26.95 3.78 -26.19
C LEU A 190 26.62 3.53 -27.67
N PHE A 191 27.61 3.64 -28.54
CA PHE A 191 27.45 3.36 -29.97
C PHE A 191 26.26 4.07 -30.62
N ASN A 192 25.87 5.23 -30.10
CA ASN A 192 24.70 6.05 -30.51
C ASN A 192 23.31 5.40 -30.32
N HIS A 193 23.22 4.18 -29.79
CA HIS A 193 21.96 3.45 -29.69
C HIS A 193 21.69 2.82 -28.34
N LEU A 194 22.71 2.37 -27.63
CA LEU A 194 22.56 1.51 -26.46
C LEU A 194 22.78 2.27 -25.16
N ILE A 195 21.91 2.06 -24.19
CA ILE A 195 22.08 2.55 -22.82
C ILE A 195 21.87 1.40 -21.84
N PHE A 196 22.76 1.29 -20.85
CA PHE A 196 22.59 0.42 -19.72
C PHE A 196 22.50 1.24 -18.43
N ASP A 197 21.44 0.98 -17.65
CA ASP A 197 21.16 1.63 -16.37
C ASP A 197 21.07 0.58 -15.27
N GLY A 198 21.50 0.95 -14.07
CA GLY A 198 21.37 0.08 -12.92
C GLY A 198 21.17 0.87 -11.63
N ALA A 199 20.52 0.21 -10.68
CA ALA A 199 20.35 0.76 -9.33
C ALA A 199 20.29 -0.36 -8.30
N TYR A 200 20.73 -0.05 -7.09
CA TYR A 200 20.51 -0.85 -5.89
C TYR A 200 20.16 0.05 -4.73
N HIS A 201 19.14 -0.30 -3.99
CA HIS A 201 18.73 0.40 -2.77
C HIS A 201 18.41 -0.61 -1.67
N GLU A 202 18.76 -0.24 -0.46
CA GLU A 202 18.46 -1.00 0.75
C GLU A 202 18.07 -0.08 1.89
N THR A 203 17.08 -0.49 2.66
CA THR A 203 16.63 0.17 3.89
C THR A 203 16.53 -0.86 5.00
N ALA A 204 16.99 -0.52 6.20
CA ALA A 204 16.72 -1.31 7.39
C ALA A 204 16.41 -0.41 8.60
N THR A 205 15.70 -0.97 9.56
CA THR A 205 15.25 -0.26 10.77
C THR A 205 15.03 -1.24 11.92
N ASP A 206 15.13 -0.76 13.16
CA ASP A 206 14.65 -1.52 14.33
C ASP A 206 13.12 -1.44 14.49
N GLY A 207 12.48 -0.45 13.83
CA GLY A 207 11.06 -0.16 13.97
C GLY A 207 10.72 0.57 15.27
N TYR A 208 9.55 1.19 15.34
CA TYR A 208 9.05 1.82 16.56
C TYR A 208 8.35 0.83 17.48
N VAL A 209 7.51 -0.04 16.89
CA VAL A 209 6.77 -1.09 17.60
C VAL A 209 7.73 -2.25 17.90
N ASN A 210 7.62 -2.89 19.07
CA ASN A 210 8.51 -3.97 19.51
C ASN A 210 8.47 -5.15 18.50
N GLY A 211 9.64 -5.70 18.17
CA GLY A 211 9.78 -6.83 17.25
C GLY A 211 9.55 -6.53 15.77
N THR A 212 9.49 -5.25 15.37
CA THR A 212 9.28 -4.85 13.97
C THR A 212 10.55 -4.48 13.22
N SER A 213 11.72 -4.85 13.72
CA SER A 213 12.96 -4.65 12.96
C SER A 213 12.91 -5.35 11.62
N GLY A 214 13.38 -4.68 10.57
CA GLY A 214 13.30 -5.21 9.22
C GLY A 214 14.37 -4.67 8.30
N ARG A 215 14.49 -5.35 7.16
CA ARG A 215 15.37 -4.98 6.05
C ARG A 215 14.65 -5.28 4.75
N SER A 216 14.67 -4.32 3.84
CA SER A 216 14.09 -4.45 2.50
C SER A 216 14.94 -3.69 1.49
N GLY A 217 14.79 -4.02 0.23
CA GLY A 217 15.53 -3.34 -0.82
C GLY A 217 15.05 -3.73 -2.21
N SER A 218 15.63 -3.05 -3.19
CA SER A 218 15.40 -3.33 -4.60
C SER A 218 16.68 -3.21 -5.41
N TYR A 219 16.73 -3.95 -6.49
CA TYR A 219 17.68 -3.76 -7.56
C TYR A 219 16.97 -3.54 -8.87
N TYR A 220 17.57 -2.76 -9.73
CA TYR A 220 17.09 -2.42 -11.05
C TYR A 220 18.19 -2.62 -12.08
N GLY A 221 17.87 -3.25 -13.20
CA GLY A 221 18.71 -3.33 -14.39
C GLY A 221 17.88 -2.97 -15.61
N GLY A 222 18.33 -1.99 -16.37
CA GLY A 222 17.68 -1.52 -17.59
C GLY A 222 18.63 -1.60 -18.79
N LEU A 223 18.13 -2.11 -19.92
CA LEU A 223 18.82 -2.12 -21.19
C LEU A 223 17.91 -1.48 -22.23
N THR A 224 18.35 -0.38 -22.84
CA THR A 224 17.56 0.37 -23.81
C THR A 224 18.30 0.53 -25.12
N TRP A 225 17.66 0.13 -26.21
CA TRP A 225 18.09 0.40 -27.58
C TRP A 225 17.23 1.51 -28.17
N LEU A 226 17.88 2.54 -28.68
CA LEU A 226 17.25 3.69 -29.35
C LEU A 226 17.48 3.59 -30.85
N GLY A 227 16.41 3.44 -31.64
CA GLY A 227 16.39 3.61 -33.09
C GLY A 227 15.83 4.98 -33.46
N ASP A 228 15.71 5.25 -34.77
CA ASP A 228 15.22 6.55 -35.26
C ASP A 228 13.75 6.80 -34.93
N ASN A 229 12.90 5.77 -35.06
CA ASN A 229 11.45 5.84 -34.82
C ASN A 229 10.96 4.71 -33.90
N PHE A 230 11.85 3.97 -33.26
CA PHE A 230 11.50 2.93 -32.32
C PHE A 230 12.45 2.92 -31.11
N ARG A 231 11.97 2.33 -30.03
CA ARG A 231 12.73 2.03 -28.81
C ARG A 231 12.40 0.63 -28.34
N ILE A 232 13.42 -0.14 -28.00
CA ILE A 232 13.29 -1.42 -27.32
C ILE A 232 13.88 -1.22 -25.93
N SER A 233 13.18 -1.58 -24.88
CA SER A 233 13.71 -1.53 -23.51
C SER A 233 13.35 -2.80 -22.74
N TYR A 234 14.34 -3.38 -22.10
CA TYR A 234 14.17 -4.41 -21.12
C TYR A 234 14.49 -3.85 -19.74
N LYS A 235 13.60 -4.10 -18.78
CA LYS A 235 13.76 -3.69 -17.38
C LYS A 235 13.54 -4.90 -16.49
N ASN A 236 14.48 -5.11 -15.58
CA ASN A 236 14.35 -6.07 -14.49
C ASN A 236 14.37 -5.32 -13.17
N ILE A 237 13.34 -5.51 -12.35
CA ILE A 237 13.20 -4.88 -11.03
C ILE A 237 12.95 -6.00 -10.04
N GLY A 238 13.93 -6.26 -9.19
CA GLY A 238 13.81 -7.24 -8.11
C GLY A 238 13.71 -6.55 -6.76
N ASN A 239 12.85 -7.09 -5.91
CA ASN A 239 12.58 -6.60 -4.56
C ASN A 239 12.74 -7.73 -3.58
N PHE A 240 13.27 -7.44 -2.41
CA PHE A 240 13.35 -8.36 -1.30
C PHE A 240 12.99 -7.67 0.00
N GLU A 241 12.33 -8.39 0.87
CA GLU A 241 12.06 -7.94 2.23
C GLU A 241 12.22 -9.07 3.25
N LYS A 242 12.59 -8.67 4.44
CA LYS A 242 12.51 -9.44 5.66
C LYS A 242 12.15 -8.48 6.79
N THR A 243 10.85 -8.35 7.03
CA THR A 243 10.31 -7.35 7.95
C THR A 243 9.63 -8.01 9.15
N GLY A 244 9.83 -7.46 10.33
CA GLY A 244 9.06 -7.85 11.51
C GLY A 244 7.64 -7.30 11.42
N GLN A 245 6.65 -8.08 11.87
CA GLN A 245 5.23 -7.78 11.71
C GLN A 245 4.57 -7.32 13.00
N ALA A 246 3.57 -6.45 12.87
CA ALA A 246 2.76 -5.93 13.97
C ALA A 246 1.29 -5.70 13.55
N TRP A 247 0.72 -6.54 12.68
CA TRP A 247 -0.66 -6.36 12.21
C TRP A 247 -1.71 -6.40 13.31
N ASN A 248 -1.45 -7.06 14.46
CA ASN A 248 -2.32 -6.97 15.63
C ASN A 248 -2.29 -5.59 16.30
N GLY A 249 -1.28 -4.77 16.00
CA GLY A 249 -1.10 -3.47 16.62
C GLY A 249 -0.89 -3.54 18.13
N VAL A 250 -1.09 -2.42 18.80
CA VAL A 250 -1.11 -2.30 20.26
C VAL A 250 -2.51 -2.66 20.74
N VAL A 251 -2.67 -3.90 21.22
CA VAL A 251 -3.97 -4.47 21.59
C VAL A 251 -4.35 -4.05 23.00
N THR A 252 -5.62 -3.66 23.22
CA THR A 252 -6.15 -3.17 24.49
C THR A 252 -6.20 -4.20 25.63
N GLY A 253 -5.75 -5.43 25.40
CA GLY A 253 -5.74 -6.50 26.39
C GLY A 253 -6.92 -7.44 26.24
N SER A 254 -6.76 -8.66 26.75
CA SER A 254 -7.76 -9.71 26.54
C SER A 254 -8.45 -10.17 27.83
N ASN A 255 -7.81 -10.07 28.99
CA ASN A 255 -8.32 -10.60 30.25
C ASN A 255 -8.50 -9.55 31.34
N ASP A 256 -7.94 -8.36 31.17
CA ASP A 256 -8.13 -7.25 32.10
C ASP A 256 -9.15 -6.28 31.51
N LEU A 257 -10.33 -6.29 32.07
CA LEU A 257 -11.45 -5.45 31.63
C LEU A 257 -11.12 -3.96 31.70
N SER A 258 -10.21 -3.55 32.60
CA SER A 258 -9.76 -2.15 32.69
C SER A 258 -8.95 -1.70 31.49
N LEU A 259 -8.34 -2.62 30.75
CA LEU A 259 -7.65 -2.34 29.49
C LEU A 259 -8.59 -2.26 28.29
N MET A 260 -9.88 -2.57 28.47
CA MET A 260 -10.91 -2.59 27.44
C MET A 260 -11.83 -1.39 27.57
N ASP A 261 -11.27 -0.27 27.87
CA ASP A 261 -11.99 0.95 28.18
C ASP A 261 -12.98 1.38 27.09
N GLY A 262 -12.68 1.06 25.83
CA GLY A 262 -13.61 1.22 24.74
C GLY A 262 -14.95 0.52 24.96
N THR A 263 -14.94 -0.57 25.73
CA THR A 263 -16.14 -1.35 26.09
C THR A 263 -16.69 -0.94 27.44
N TYR A 264 -15.81 -0.95 28.40
CA TYR A 264 -16.13 -0.65 29.80
C TYR A 264 -16.08 0.83 30.06
N GLY A 265 -15.46 1.54 29.21
CA GLY A 265 -15.30 2.93 29.23
C GLY A 265 -16.56 3.75 28.96
N ALA A 266 -17.68 3.14 28.67
CA ALA A 266 -18.97 3.79 28.85
C ALA A 266 -19.10 4.43 30.24
N LYS A 267 -18.30 3.94 31.21
CA LYS A 267 -18.24 4.48 32.56
C LYS A 267 -16.97 5.29 32.83
N THR A 268 -15.89 5.12 32.08
CA THR A 268 -14.56 5.67 32.36
C THR A 268 -13.98 6.51 31.22
N GLY A 269 -14.63 6.53 30.04
CA GLY A 269 -14.18 7.22 28.84
C GLY A 269 -13.75 6.26 27.73
N ILE A 270 -13.39 6.82 26.58
CA ILE A 270 -12.99 6.05 25.40
C ILE A 270 -11.48 5.81 25.49
N MET A 271 -11.05 4.54 25.47
CA MET A 271 -9.64 4.21 25.39
C MET A 271 -9.04 4.66 24.05
N THR A 272 -7.89 5.28 24.13
CA THR A 272 -7.12 5.75 22.98
C THR A 272 -5.73 5.11 22.96
N TYR A 273 -5.01 5.23 21.85
CA TYR A 273 -3.61 4.83 21.83
C TYR A 273 -2.77 5.59 22.87
N LYS A 274 -3.11 6.85 23.16
CA LYS A 274 -2.45 7.62 24.21
C LYS A 274 -2.59 6.96 25.58
N ASP A 275 -3.78 6.44 25.91
CA ASP A 275 -4.02 5.72 27.17
C ASP A 275 -3.16 4.45 27.27
N MET A 276 -3.01 3.70 26.17
CA MET A 276 -2.11 2.54 26.11
C MET A 276 -0.64 2.95 26.29
N TYR A 277 -0.24 4.06 25.69
CA TYR A 277 1.11 4.61 25.84
C TYR A 277 1.40 5.00 27.29
N GLU A 278 0.48 5.68 27.96
CA GLU A 278 0.59 6.09 29.36
C GLU A 278 0.62 4.91 30.35
N ARG A 279 0.13 3.73 29.93
CA ARG A 279 0.21 2.48 30.69
C ARG A 279 1.48 1.66 30.40
N GLY A 280 2.45 2.22 29.67
CA GLY A 280 3.69 1.54 29.31
C GLY A 280 3.59 0.61 28.09
N LEU A 281 2.43 0.52 27.44
CA LEU A 281 2.15 -0.42 26.34
C LEU A 281 2.20 0.23 24.94
N GLY A 282 2.71 1.46 24.83
CA GLY A 282 2.72 2.20 23.56
C GLY A 282 3.50 1.55 22.41
N LYS A 283 4.35 0.58 22.70
CA LYS A 283 5.12 -0.20 21.70
C LYS A 283 4.81 -1.69 21.75
N PHE A 284 3.81 -2.09 22.52
CA PHE A 284 3.44 -3.49 22.71
C PHE A 284 3.08 -4.15 21.38
N ASN A 285 3.57 -5.37 21.16
CA ASN A 285 3.29 -6.17 19.98
C ASN A 285 2.97 -7.62 20.39
N GLN A 286 1.72 -7.99 20.32
CA GLN A 286 1.27 -9.32 20.69
C GLN A 286 1.89 -10.45 19.83
N LEU A 287 2.42 -10.14 18.65
CA LEU A 287 3.15 -11.11 17.81
C LEU A 287 4.58 -11.37 18.31
N TYR A 288 5.06 -10.57 19.26
CA TYR A 288 6.42 -10.60 19.77
C TYR A 288 6.51 -10.88 21.26
N GLU A 289 5.52 -10.42 22.03
CA GLU A 289 5.46 -10.45 23.48
C GLU A 289 4.03 -10.59 23.99
N TYR A 290 3.88 -10.91 25.26
CA TYR A 290 2.59 -11.03 25.93
C TYR A 290 2.61 -10.31 27.29
N LEU A 291 1.42 -9.94 27.80
CA LEU A 291 1.28 -9.34 29.12
C LEU A 291 1.57 -10.40 30.20
N GLN A 292 2.48 -10.09 31.15
CA GLN A 292 2.79 -10.98 32.26
C GLN A 292 1.63 -11.08 33.24
N THR A 293 1.36 -12.30 33.71
CA THR A 293 0.40 -12.56 34.79
C THR A 293 1.10 -13.20 35.97
N ASP A 294 0.62 -12.92 37.18
CA ASP A 294 1.03 -13.61 38.40
C ASP A 294 0.38 -15.00 38.49
N ALA A 295 0.65 -15.72 39.60
CA ALA A 295 0.10 -17.06 39.85
C ALA A 295 -1.44 -17.08 39.94
N ASN A 296 -2.08 -15.94 40.22
CA ASN A 296 -3.53 -15.80 40.30
C ASN A 296 -4.16 -15.34 38.98
N GLY A 297 -3.33 -15.10 37.93
CA GLY A 297 -3.78 -14.63 36.63
C GLY A 297 -3.96 -13.10 36.53
N ALA A 298 -3.56 -12.33 37.56
CA ALA A 298 -3.60 -10.89 37.54
C ALA A 298 -2.38 -10.33 36.78
N PHE A 299 -2.57 -9.24 36.02
CA PHE A 299 -1.49 -8.62 35.27
C PHE A 299 -0.46 -7.97 36.20
N VAL A 300 0.83 -8.26 35.94
CA VAL A 300 1.95 -7.72 36.71
C VAL A 300 2.19 -6.29 36.28
N LYS A 301 2.39 -5.39 37.28
CA LYS A 301 2.73 -3.97 37.08
C LYS A 301 4.04 -3.64 37.75
N ASP A 302 4.78 -2.69 37.17
CA ASP A 302 5.97 -2.12 37.80
C ASP A 302 5.61 -1.13 38.95
N ALA A 303 6.63 -0.56 39.59
CA ALA A 303 6.44 0.42 40.67
C ALA A 303 5.75 1.72 40.22
N ASN A 304 5.73 2.00 38.91
CA ASN A 304 5.06 3.17 38.31
C ASN A 304 3.62 2.84 37.83
N GLY A 305 3.17 1.59 38.01
CA GLY A 305 1.86 1.14 37.58
C GLY A 305 1.79 0.71 36.10
N ASN A 306 2.90 0.66 35.37
CA ASN A 306 2.94 0.21 33.99
C ASN A 306 2.84 -1.32 33.91
N TYR A 307 2.11 -1.83 32.94
CA TYR A 307 2.01 -3.27 32.69
C TYR A 307 3.33 -3.84 32.19
N GLN A 308 3.71 -5.01 32.72
CA GLN A 308 4.92 -5.70 32.29
C GLN A 308 4.64 -6.71 31.21
N THR A 309 5.58 -6.83 30.27
CA THR A 309 5.52 -7.79 29.15
C THR A 309 6.63 -8.83 29.26
N ALA A 310 6.42 -9.98 28.62
CA ALA A 310 7.44 -11.01 28.48
C ALA A 310 7.50 -11.52 27.05
N ARG A 311 8.69 -11.95 26.63
CA ARG A 311 8.95 -12.52 25.33
C ARG A 311 8.49 -13.98 25.28
N TYR A 312 7.98 -14.40 24.12
CA TYR A 312 7.72 -15.81 23.85
C TYR A 312 9.02 -16.61 23.90
N THR A 313 8.99 -17.80 24.52
CA THR A 313 10.15 -18.68 24.70
C THR A 313 9.98 -19.99 23.97
N MET A 314 11.06 -20.44 23.35
CA MET A 314 11.20 -21.76 22.75
C MET A 314 11.41 -22.82 23.84
N ARG A 315 11.45 -24.11 23.47
CA ARG A 315 11.65 -25.26 24.39
C ARG A 315 13.00 -25.22 25.11
N ASP A 316 14.05 -24.75 24.38
CA ASP A 316 15.40 -24.61 24.90
C ASP A 316 15.61 -23.36 25.79
N GLY A 317 14.53 -22.63 26.08
CA GLY A 317 14.58 -21.41 26.86
C GLY A 317 15.03 -20.15 26.09
N SER A 318 15.40 -20.27 24.83
CA SER A 318 15.69 -19.12 23.99
C SER A 318 14.42 -18.33 23.67
N PHE A 319 14.57 -17.03 23.45
CA PHE A 319 13.42 -16.21 23.03
C PHE A 319 13.08 -16.43 21.56
N TRP A 320 11.78 -16.49 21.25
CA TRP A 320 11.30 -16.34 19.90
C TRP A 320 11.86 -15.05 19.29
N ASN A 321 12.42 -15.13 18.10
CA ASN A 321 13.04 -13.94 17.48
C ASN A 321 11.98 -12.85 17.24
N LYS A 322 11.09 -13.06 16.29
CA LYS A 322 9.92 -12.20 15.97
C LYS A 322 9.09 -12.82 14.85
N THR A 323 7.83 -12.44 14.75
CA THR A 323 7.03 -12.70 13.56
C THR A 323 7.64 -11.94 12.38
N THR A 324 7.93 -12.64 11.32
CA THR A 324 8.69 -12.10 10.18
C THR A 324 7.99 -12.42 8.88
N ASP A 325 7.80 -11.42 8.03
CA ASP A 325 7.52 -11.59 6.62
C ASP A 325 8.83 -11.67 5.83
N ASN A 326 8.91 -12.62 4.91
CA ASN A 326 10.04 -12.81 4.00
C ASN A 326 9.46 -12.91 2.61
N PHE A 327 9.68 -11.91 1.77
CA PHE A 327 9.16 -11.90 0.41
C PHE A 327 10.22 -11.48 -0.60
N TYR A 328 10.20 -12.14 -1.73
CA TYR A 328 10.96 -11.80 -2.91
C TYR A 328 10.04 -11.65 -4.10
N GLN A 329 10.19 -10.57 -4.86
CA GLN A 329 9.44 -10.32 -6.07
C GLN A 329 10.35 -9.80 -7.17
N ASN A 330 10.13 -10.27 -8.40
CA ASN A 330 10.92 -9.86 -9.56
C ASN A 330 10.00 -9.58 -10.74
N HIS A 331 10.09 -8.36 -11.26
CA HIS A 331 9.37 -7.89 -12.43
C HIS A 331 10.30 -7.82 -13.65
N ASN A 332 9.89 -8.41 -14.75
CA ASN A 332 10.56 -8.36 -16.04
C ASN A 332 9.62 -7.69 -17.04
N LEU A 333 10.06 -6.62 -17.65
CA LEU A 333 9.31 -5.80 -18.59
C LEU A 333 10.11 -5.66 -19.89
N LEU A 334 9.61 -6.20 -20.99
CA LEU A 334 10.17 -6.02 -22.32
C LEU A 334 9.20 -5.16 -23.13
N SER A 335 9.59 -3.91 -23.38
CA SER A 335 8.74 -2.93 -24.08
C SER A 335 9.31 -2.60 -25.44
N PHE A 336 8.42 -2.52 -26.43
CA PHE A 336 8.70 -2.06 -27.78
C PHE A 336 7.78 -0.88 -28.08
N ALA A 337 8.35 0.31 -28.25
CA ALA A 337 7.63 1.53 -28.65
C ALA A 337 8.02 1.91 -30.08
N PHE A 338 7.03 2.22 -30.92
CA PHE A 338 7.21 2.52 -32.32
C PHE A 338 6.33 3.69 -32.77
N HIS A 339 6.94 4.62 -33.53
CA HIS A 339 6.32 5.80 -34.11
C HIS A 339 6.43 5.77 -35.64
N PRO A 340 5.45 5.15 -36.34
CA PRO A 340 5.48 5.13 -37.80
C PRO A 340 5.30 6.52 -38.42
N SER A 341 4.65 7.44 -37.70
CA SER A 341 4.45 8.82 -38.14
C SER A 341 4.33 9.78 -36.95
N ASN A 342 4.19 11.07 -37.20
CA ASN A 342 3.97 12.09 -36.15
C ASN A 342 2.60 11.95 -35.47
N HIS A 343 1.66 11.20 -36.04
CA HIS A 343 0.31 11.03 -35.54
C HIS A 343 0.11 9.70 -34.83
N TRP A 344 0.87 8.67 -35.19
CA TRP A 344 0.69 7.33 -34.68
C TRP A 344 1.82 6.93 -33.74
N SER A 345 1.42 6.28 -32.66
CA SER A 345 2.34 5.62 -31.77
C SER A 345 1.80 4.29 -31.29
N HIS A 346 2.66 3.32 -31.18
CA HIS A 346 2.34 1.97 -30.69
C HIS A 346 3.29 1.58 -29.59
N ASN A 347 2.77 0.90 -28.57
CA ASN A 347 3.58 0.32 -27.52
C ASN A 347 3.09 -1.09 -27.20
N VAL A 348 4.01 -2.03 -27.15
CA VAL A 348 3.78 -3.40 -26.68
C VAL A 348 4.70 -3.63 -25.49
N THR A 349 4.16 -4.09 -24.38
CA THR A 349 4.95 -4.53 -23.22
C THR A 349 4.60 -5.96 -22.89
N LEU A 350 5.59 -6.84 -22.98
CA LEU A 350 5.52 -8.19 -22.43
C LEU A 350 6.01 -8.11 -20.99
N HIS A 351 5.27 -8.69 -20.07
CA HIS A 351 5.69 -8.70 -18.67
C HIS A 351 5.60 -10.08 -18.03
N TYR A 352 6.53 -10.32 -17.12
CA TYR A 352 6.54 -11.48 -16.26
C TYR A 352 6.92 -11.07 -14.85
N THR A 353 6.08 -11.44 -13.88
CA THR A 353 6.35 -11.23 -12.46
C THR A 353 6.39 -12.56 -11.74
N TYR A 354 7.47 -12.80 -11.01
CA TYR A 354 7.60 -13.89 -10.06
C TYR A 354 7.56 -13.34 -8.64
N GLY A 355 6.81 -13.99 -7.76
CA GLY A 355 6.79 -13.72 -6.33
C GLY A 355 6.87 -15.00 -5.52
N TYR A 356 7.67 -14.99 -4.46
CA TYR A 356 7.75 -16.07 -3.48
C TYR A 356 7.99 -15.49 -2.10
N GLY A 357 7.24 -15.97 -1.16
CA GLY A 357 7.47 -15.57 0.21
C GLY A 357 6.63 -16.32 1.23
N TYR A 358 6.92 -16.03 2.48
CA TYR A 358 6.21 -16.58 3.61
C TYR A 358 6.40 -15.69 4.83
N TYR A 359 5.43 -15.69 5.72
CA TYR A 359 5.62 -15.19 7.07
C TYR A 359 5.70 -16.33 8.07
N SER A 360 6.49 -16.11 9.14
CA SER A 360 6.69 -17.04 10.24
C SER A 360 6.20 -16.41 11.55
N GLU A 361 5.33 -17.09 12.26
CA GLU A 361 4.61 -16.56 13.42
C GLU A 361 4.60 -17.54 14.59
N PHE A 362 4.81 -17.03 15.81
CA PHE A 362 4.64 -17.79 17.05
C PHE A 362 3.17 -17.77 17.49
N LYS A 363 2.58 -18.93 17.64
CA LYS A 363 1.20 -19.11 18.12
C LYS A 363 1.22 -19.60 19.56
N HIS A 364 1.11 -18.67 20.49
CA HIS A 364 1.11 -18.97 21.93
C HIS A 364 -0.20 -19.62 22.38
N ASN A 365 -0.09 -20.65 23.24
CA ASN A 365 -1.22 -21.31 23.91
C ASN A 365 -2.38 -21.67 22.95
N THR A 366 -2.03 -22.12 21.75
CA THR A 366 -2.98 -22.35 20.64
C THR A 366 -3.47 -23.80 20.66
N LYS A 367 -4.76 -24.00 20.29
CA LYS A 367 -5.37 -25.33 20.20
C LYS A 367 -4.74 -26.12 19.04
N PHE A 368 -4.45 -27.41 19.26
CA PHE A 368 -4.03 -28.33 18.18
C PHE A 368 -5.03 -28.36 17.01
N ALA A 369 -6.32 -28.30 17.34
CA ALA A 369 -7.42 -28.24 16.36
C ALA A 369 -7.29 -27.10 15.33
N LYS A 370 -6.60 -25.98 15.65
CA LYS A 370 -6.36 -24.87 14.72
C LYS A 370 -5.49 -25.30 13.50
N PHE A 371 -4.76 -26.39 13.66
CA PHE A 371 -3.91 -26.99 12.64
C PHE A 371 -4.39 -28.38 12.19
N GLY A 372 -5.64 -28.72 12.48
CA GLY A 372 -6.21 -30.03 12.15
C GLY A 372 -5.67 -31.20 12.95
N LEU A 373 -5.05 -30.95 14.11
CA LEU A 373 -4.39 -31.95 14.94
C LEU A 373 -5.21 -32.29 16.20
N ALA A 374 -5.14 -33.55 16.59
CA ALA A 374 -5.62 -34.03 17.89
C ALA A 374 -4.49 -34.81 18.54
N PHE A 375 -4.05 -34.39 19.72
CA PHE A 375 -2.90 -35.00 20.38
C PHE A 375 -3.24 -35.54 21.76
N THR A 376 -2.86 -36.83 21.99
CA THR A 376 -2.88 -37.52 23.27
C THR A 376 -1.43 -37.92 23.56
N ASP A 377 -0.94 -37.61 24.77
CA ASP A 377 0.42 -37.93 25.21
C ASP A 377 0.59 -39.42 25.52
N SER A 378 1.81 -39.84 25.83
CA SER A 378 2.17 -41.24 26.16
C SER A 378 1.44 -41.77 27.40
N ASN A 379 0.92 -40.90 28.26
CA ASN A 379 0.14 -41.27 29.47
C ASN A 379 -1.37 -41.38 29.18
N GLY A 380 -1.80 -41.24 27.93
CA GLY A 380 -3.21 -41.26 27.53
C GLY A 380 -3.99 -39.97 27.80
N LYS A 381 -3.32 -38.87 28.21
CA LYS A 381 -3.97 -37.58 28.48
C LYS A 381 -4.13 -36.80 27.18
N PHE A 382 -5.35 -36.33 26.90
CA PHE A 382 -5.62 -35.44 25.78
C PHE A 382 -5.06 -34.03 26.05
N ILE A 383 -4.13 -33.60 25.22
CA ILE A 383 -3.49 -32.27 25.28
C ILE A 383 -4.19 -31.36 24.28
N LYS A 384 -4.89 -30.36 24.80
CA LYS A 384 -5.73 -29.45 23.97
C LYS A 384 -4.93 -28.34 23.28
N LYS A 385 -3.85 -27.84 23.92
CA LYS A 385 -3.11 -26.65 23.48
C LYS A 385 -1.59 -26.84 23.62
N SER A 386 -0.85 -26.11 22.80
CA SER A 386 0.61 -25.97 22.90
C SER A 386 1.02 -24.62 22.30
N ASP A 387 2.31 -24.32 22.35
CA ASP A 387 2.90 -23.26 21.53
C ASP A 387 3.38 -23.88 20.21
N PHE A 388 3.21 -23.11 19.15
CA PHE A 388 3.60 -23.51 17.79
C PHE A 388 4.37 -22.39 17.11
N VAL A 389 5.21 -22.74 16.13
CA VAL A 389 5.62 -21.81 15.07
C VAL A 389 4.99 -22.30 13.78
N ARG A 390 4.21 -21.42 13.16
CA ARG A 390 3.65 -21.67 11.83
C ARG A 390 4.35 -20.82 10.79
N LEU A 391 4.43 -21.35 9.59
CA LEU A 391 4.80 -20.66 8.39
C LEU A 391 3.61 -20.70 7.43
N LYS A 392 3.22 -19.55 6.87
CA LYS A 392 2.27 -19.48 5.75
C LYS A 392 2.95 -18.76 4.60
N GLY A 393 2.84 -19.34 3.43
CA GLY A 393 3.55 -18.85 2.27
C GLY A 393 2.74 -18.92 1.01
N LEU A 394 3.28 -18.22 -0.01
CA LEU A 394 2.77 -18.23 -1.36
C LEU A 394 3.91 -18.23 -2.37
N SER A 395 3.63 -18.82 -3.54
CA SER A 395 4.44 -18.70 -4.75
C SER A 395 3.53 -18.27 -5.89
N GLN A 396 3.95 -17.28 -6.66
CA GLN A 396 3.08 -16.74 -7.71
C GLN A 396 3.85 -16.39 -8.97
N HIS A 397 3.17 -16.57 -10.10
CA HIS A 397 3.64 -16.22 -11.43
C HIS A 397 2.56 -15.43 -12.14
N THR A 398 2.91 -14.27 -12.68
CA THR A 398 2.02 -13.44 -13.49
C THR A 398 2.67 -13.20 -14.84
N TYR A 399 1.98 -13.51 -15.91
CA TYR A 399 2.41 -13.30 -17.30
C TYR A 399 1.42 -12.36 -17.97
N GLY A 400 1.90 -11.47 -18.83
CA GLY A 400 0.95 -10.66 -19.57
C GLY A 400 1.53 -9.88 -20.71
N ILE A 401 0.60 -9.29 -21.46
CA ILE A 401 0.86 -8.43 -22.61
C ILE A 401 -0.03 -7.19 -22.47
N VAL A 402 0.59 -6.04 -22.52
CA VAL A 402 -0.10 -4.76 -22.61
C VAL A 402 0.22 -4.16 -23.98
N TYR A 403 -0.82 -3.90 -24.77
CA TYR A 403 -0.70 -3.22 -26.06
C TYR A 403 -1.49 -1.92 -26.03
N THR A 404 -0.90 -0.86 -26.54
CA THR A 404 -1.59 0.42 -26.78
C THR A 404 -1.22 0.98 -28.13
N SER A 405 -2.21 1.51 -28.83
CA SER A 405 -2.08 2.28 -30.06
C SER A 405 -2.73 3.63 -29.87
N ASN A 406 -2.02 4.70 -30.14
CA ASN A 406 -2.53 6.05 -30.03
C ASN A 406 -2.41 6.78 -31.37
N TYR A 407 -3.50 7.42 -31.79
CA TYR A 407 -3.57 8.38 -32.87
C TYR A 407 -3.80 9.76 -32.28
N LYS A 408 -3.02 10.75 -32.70
CA LYS A 408 -3.16 12.12 -32.24
C LYS A 408 -2.93 13.11 -33.36
N ASP A 409 -3.87 14.03 -33.52
CA ASP A 409 -3.76 15.23 -34.34
C ASP A 409 -4.24 16.47 -33.58
N GLU A 410 -4.57 17.56 -34.27
CA GLU A 410 -5.04 18.80 -33.64
C GLU A 410 -6.42 18.64 -32.98
N SER A 411 -7.30 17.85 -33.57
CA SER A 411 -8.68 17.64 -33.12
C SER A 411 -8.88 16.39 -32.29
N TRP A 412 -8.18 15.31 -32.61
CA TRP A 412 -8.39 13.99 -32.03
C TRP A 412 -7.17 13.50 -31.24
N ASP A 413 -7.45 12.82 -30.13
CA ASP A 413 -6.50 12.02 -29.40
C ASP A 413 -7.20 10.70 -29.03
N VAL A 414 -6.92 9.65 -29.81
CA VAL A 414 -7.60 8.35 -29.74
C VAL A 414 -6.61 7.29 -29.31
N THR A 415 -6.96 6.52 -28.29
CA THR A 415 -6.15 5.39 -27.80
C THR A 415 -6.99 4.15 -27.74
N GLY A 416 -6.55 3.09 -28.39
CA GLY A 416 -7.08 1.73 -28.21
C GLY A 416 -6.02 0.83 -27.59
N GLY A 417 -6.43 -0.19 -26.86
CA GLY A 417 -5.48 -1.11 -26.26
C GLY A 417 -6.09 -2.41 -25.75
N LEU A 418 -5.19 -3.32 -25.43
CA LEU A 418 -5.48 -4.64 -24.88
C LEU A 418 -4.58 -4.88 -23.67
N ASN A 419 -5.13 -5.50 -22.64
CA ASN A 419 -4.39 -6.05 -21.52
C ASN A 419 -4.80 -7.51 -21.32
N LEU A 420 -3.84 -8.41 -21.44
CA LEU A 420 -4.01 -9.83 -21.26
C LEU A 420 -3.11 -10.29 -20.12
N GLN A 421 -3.67 -10.89 -19.08
CA GLN A 421 -2.93 -11.34 -17.91
C GLN A 421 -3.32 -12.75 -17.50
N LEU A 422 -2.32 -13.57 -17.22
CA LEU A 422 -2.42 -14.91 -16.68
C LEU A 422 -1.71 -14.97 -15.34
N PHE A 423 -2.41 -15.48 -14.32
CA PHE A 423 -1.84 -15.68 -12.99
C PHE A 423 -1.91 -17.14 -12.59
N ARG A 424 -0.87 -17.60 -11.90
CA ARG A 424 -0.81 -18.88 -11.20
C ARG A 424 -0.25 -18.68 -9.82
N GLY A 425 -0.97 -19.14 -8.80
CA GLY A 425 -0.60 -19.05 -7.39
C GLY A 425 -0.61 -20.40 -6.71
N SER A 426 0.20 -20.55 -5.67
CA SER A 426 0.16 -21.67 -4.72
C SER A 426 0.23 -21.09 -3.32
N HIS A 427 -0.67 -21.53 -2.44
CA HIS A 427 -0.71 -21.15 -1.04
C HIS A 427 -0.45 -22.38 -0.19
N PHE A 428 0.41 -22.25 0.81
CA PHE A 428 0.80 -23.40 1.65
C PHE A 428 1.07 -22.97 3.09
N GLY A 429 0.91 -23.91 4.02
CA GLY A 429 1.23 -23.68 5.42
C GLY A 429 1.94 -24.86 6.07
N TYR A 430 2.92 -24.52 6.91
CA TYR A 430 3.70 -25.50 7.65
C TYR A 430 3.75 -25.18 9.13
N LEU A 431 3.75 -26.22 9.99
CA LEU A 431 4.24 -26.12 11.35
C LEU A 431 5.73 -26.44 11.35
N THR A 432 6.54 -25.48 11.75
CA THR A 432 8.00 -25.59 11.82
C THR A 432 8.50 -25.87 13.24
N TYR A 433 7.58 -25.80 14.23
CA TYR A 433 7.88 -26.09 15.63
C TYR A 433 6.59 -26.36 16.42
N ILE A 434 6.65 -27.33 17.35
CA ILE A 434 5.63 -27.61 18.37
C ILE A 434 6.36 -27.70 19.71
N LYS A 435 5.98 -26.91 20.71
CA LYS A 435 6.67 -26.87 22.00
C LYS A 435 6.55 -28.18 22.80
N ASN A 436 5.42 -28.88 22.65
CA ASN A 436 5.27 -30.22 23.23
C ASN A 436 6.14 -31.23 22.47
N GLU A 437 7.11 -31.84 23.12
CA GLU A 437 8.10 -32.73 22.51
C GLU A 437 7.52 -33.97 21.84
N GLU A 438 6.57 -34.67 22.54
CA GLU A 438 5.96 -35.84 21.98
C GLU A 438 5.11 -35.51 20.74
N ALA A 439 4.43 -34.37 20.77
CA ALA A 439 3.65 -33.92 19.63
C ALA A 439 4.58 -33.49 18.47
N ASP A 440 5.69 -32.83 18.76
CA ASP A 440 6.70 -32.46 17.77
C ASP A 440 7.28 -33.69 17.10
N ALA A 441 7.69 -34.70 17.89
CA ALA A 441 8.21 -35.98 17.38
C ALA A 441 7.18 -36.73 16.54
N LYS A 442 5.89 -36.67 16.92
CA LYS A 442 4.79 -37.33 16.21
C LYS A 442 4.47 -36.67 14.86
N TYR A 443 4.29 -35.37 14.84
CA TYR A 443 3.79 -34.65 13.67
C TYR A 443 4.89 -34.13 12.78
N ARG A 444 6.09 -33.88 13.32
CA ARG A 444 7.27 -33.42 12.63
C ARG A 444 8.36 -34.50 12.63
N SER A 445 7.98 -35.73 12.36
CA SER A 445 8.89 -36.88 12.41
C SER A 445 10.10 -36.69 11.49
N GLY A 446 11.30 -37.01 12.00
CA GLY A 446 12.54 -36.83 11.29
C GLY A 446 12.96 -35.38 11.07
N GLY A 447 12.34 -34.42 11.80
CA GLY A 447 12.63 -32.99 11.67
C GLY A 447 11.97 -32.31 10.46
N ASN A 448 11.12 -33.02 9.73
CA ASN A 448 10.38 -32.44 8.60
C ASN A 448 9.22 -31.58 9.07
N ASP A 449 9.01 -30.46 8.41
CA ASP A 449 7.88 -29.55 8.72
C ASP A 449 6.53 -30.20 8.37
N TYR A 450 5.54 -30.02 9.25
CA TYR A 450 4.21 -30.56 9.05
C TYR A 450 3.38 -29.61 8.15
N LYS A 451 3.05 -30.05 6.94
CA LYS A 451 2.20 -29.31 6.01
C LYS A 451 0.74 -29.45 6.44
N TYR A 452 0.06 -28.36 6.80
CA TYR A 452 -1.32 -28.40 7.29
C TYR A 452 -2.35 -27.87 6.28
N TYR A 453 -1.92 -27.17 5.21
CA TYR A 453 -2.78 -26.85 4.06
C TYR A 453 -1.96 -26.60 2.79
N ASP A 454 -2.64 -26.75 1.65
CA ASP A 454 -2.08 -26.48 0.31
C ASP A 454 -3.22 -26.23 -0.67
N SER A 455 -3.16 -25.11 -1.38
CA SER A 455 -4.11 -24.77 -2.43
C SER A 455 -3.45 -24.10 -3.61
N LYS A 456 -4.08 -24.19 -4.78
CA LYS A 456 -3.62 -23.56 -6.02
C LYS A 456 -4.68 -22.60 -6.52
N ALA A 457 -4.22 -21.56 -7.24
CA ALA A 457 -5.10 -20.59 -7.85
C ALA A 457 -4.66 -20.26 -9.28
N HIS A 458 -5.63 -19.98 -10.12
CA HIS A 458 -5.48 -19.49 -11.47
C HIS A 458 -6.41 -18.31 -11.70
N LYS A 459 -5.89 -17.28 -12.36
CA LYS A 459 -6.74 -16.16 -12.79
C LYS A 459 -6.39 -15.78 -14.22
N TYR A 460 -7.41 -15.58 -15.02
CA TYR A 460 -7.34 -15.02 -16.37
C TYR A 460 -8.02 -13.67 -16.34
N ASP A 461 -7.36 -12.65 -16.85
CA ASP A 461 -7.87 -11.27 -16.90
C ASP A 461 -7.58 -10.69 -18.28
N TYR A 462 -8.64 -10.47 -19.05
CA TYR A 462 -8.55 -9.97 -20.39
C TYR A 462 -9.37 -8.69 -20.51
N SER A 463 -8.76 -7.62 -20.93
CA SER A 463 -9.49 -6.39 -21.18
C SER A 463 -9.09 -5.73 -22.49
N GLY A 464 -10.08 -5.15 -23.15
CA GLY A 464 -9.92 -4.25 -24.27
C GLY A 464 -10.50 -2.90 -23.92
N PHE A 465 -9.87 -1.84 -24.38
CA PHE A 465 -10.39 -0.49 -24.15
C PHE A 465 -10.23 0.41 -25.39
N PHE A 466 -11.11 1.37 -25.46
CA PHE A 466 -11.08 2.45 -26.46
C PHE A 466 -11.37 3.76 -25.77
N LYS A 467 -10.46 4.74 -25.95
CA LYS A 467 -10.54 6.08 -25.39
C LYS A 467 -10.39 7.10 -26.51
N ALA A 468 -11.29 8.05 -26.57
CA ALA A 468 -11.24 9.14 -27.53
C ALA A 468 -11.46 10.48 -26.85
N LYS A 469 -10.63 11.45 -27.19
CA LYS A 469 -10.82 12.87 -26.87
C LYS A 469 -10.94 13.63 -28.18
N TYR A 470 -11.98 14.45 -28.28
CA TYR A 470 -12.23 15.31 -29.42
C TYR A 470 -12.26 16.78 -29.00
N ASN A 471 -11.40 17.60 -29.58
CA ASN A 471 -11.37 19.04 -29.42
C ASN A 471 -12.35 19.63 -30.45
N PHE A 472 -13.56 19.98 -30.03
CA PHE A 472 -14.61 20.48 -30.93
C PHE A 472 -14.67 22.00 -31.05
N ALA A 473 -13.94 22.70 -30.16
CA ALA A 473 -13.74 24.16 -30.20
C ALA A 473 -12.36 24.45 -29.56
N ASP A 474 -11.87 25.66 -29.75
CA ASP A 474 -10.51 26.08 -29.36
C ASP A 474 -10.13 25.70 -27.91
N TYR A 475 -11.10 25.65 -27.00
CA TYR A 475 -10.86 25.48 -25.56
C TYR A 475 -11.68 24.37 -24.94
N TRP A 476 -12.52 23.70 -25.73
CA TRP A 476 -13.41 22.64 -25.25
C TRP A 476 -13.05 21.29 -25.83
N ASN A 477 -13.12 20.28 -25.00
CA ASN A 477 -13.04 18.90 -25.46
C ASN A 477 -14.07 18.01 -24.79
N VAL A 478 -14.48 17.00 -25.50
CA VAL A 478 -15.25 15.85 -24.97
C VAL A 478 -14.34 14.64 -24.90
N PHE A 479 -14.61 13.80 -23.94
CA PHE A 479 -13.86 12.57 -23.66
C PHE A 479 -14.85 11.42 -23.53
N MET A 480 -14.50 10.30 -24.14
CA MET A 480 -15.20 9.02 -24.00
C MET A 480 -14.16 7.92 -23.79
N ASP A 481 -14.49 6.98 -22.90
CA ASP A 481 -13.65 5.83 -22.59
C ASP A 481 -14.55 4.63 -22.33
N LEU A 482 -14.29 3.52 -22.99
CA LEU A 482 -15.02 2.26 -22.85
C LEU A 482 -14.03 1.13 -22.63
N GLN A 483 -14.22 0.39 -21.55
CA GLN A 483 -13.50 -0.85 -21.27
C GLN A 483 -14.47 -2.02 -21.25
N ILE A 484 -14.07 -3.11 -21.87
CA ILE A 484 -14.69 -4.43 -21.74
C ILE A 484 -13.65 -5.33 -21.07
N ARG A 485 -14.04 -6.02 -20.01
CA ARG A 485 -13.14 -6.88 -19.23
C ARG A 485 -13.80 -8.21 -18.90
N HIS A 486 -13.07 -9.28 -19.14
CA HIS A 486 -13.41 -10.65 -18.76
C HIS A 486 -12.45 -11.15 -17.69
N VAL A 487 -12.98 -11.70 -16.60
CA VAL A 487 -12.20 -12.28 -15.51
C VAL A 487 -12.69 -13.68 -15.21
N GLU A 488 -11.77 -14.63 -15.14
CA GLU A 488 -12.03 -15.98 -14.66
C GLU A 488 -11.08 -16.28 -13.51
N TYR A 489 -11.63 -16.68 -12.35
CA TYR A 489 -10.88 -16.99 -11.15
C TYR A 489 -11.22 -18.38 -10.65
N MET A 490 -10.20 -19.21 -10.46
CA MET A 490 -10.31 -20.58 -9.97
C MET A 490 -9.34 -20.78 -8.81
N THR A 491 -9.81 -21.41 -7.73
CA THR A 491 -8.91 -21.89 -6.68
C THR A 491 -9.44 -23.22 -6.13
N ASP A 492 -8.52 -24.15 -5.97
CA ASP A 492 -8.78 -25.51 -5.50
C ASP A 492 -7.76 -25.95 -4.43
N GLY A 493 -8.08 -27.03 -3.72
CA GLY A 493 -7.22 -27.63 -2.70
C GLY A 493 -7.71 -27.39 -1.28
N GLN A 494 -6.78 -27.39 -0.32
CA GLN A 494 -7.07 -27.30 1.10
C GLN A 494 -6.82 -25.88 1.61
N ASN A 495 -7.78 -25.35 2.39
CA ASN A 495 -7.62 -24.10 3.13
C ASN A 495 -7.15 -24.38 4.58
N ASP A 496 -6.66 -23.35 5.26
CA ASP A 496 -6.17 -23.43 6.65
C ASP A 496 -7.28 -23.42 7.71
N ARG A 497 -8.53 -23.54 7.30
CA ARG A 497 -9.69 -23.69 8.19
C ARG A 497 -10.05 -25.18 8.36
N PHE A 498 -10.30 -25.58 9.61
CA PHE A 498 -10.58 -26.98 9.94
C PHE A 498 -11.95 -27.14 10.57
N TYR A 499 -12.64 -28.20 10.19
CA TYR A 499 -13.90 -28.65 10.76
C TYR A 499 -13.70 -29.97 11.49
N LYS A 500 -14.38 -30.16 12.63
CA LYS A 500 -14.35 -31.42 13.35
C LYS A 500 -15.20 -32.46 12.60
N VAL A 501 -14.60 -33.61 12.30
CA VAL A 501 -15.24 -34.75 11.64
C VAL A 501 -14.92 -35.99 12.43
N GLY A 502 -15.93 -36.56 13.12
CA GLY A 502 -15.73 -37.69 14.05
C GLY A 502 -14.76 -37.34 15.18
N SER A 503 -13.70 -38.13 15.34
CA SER A 503 -12.61 -37.87 16.31
C SER A 503 -11.48 -37.03 15.79
N GLY A 504 -11.47 -36.67 14.51
CA GLY A 504 -10.41 -35.89 13.81
C GLY A 504 -10.88 -34.55 13.29
N TYR A 505 -10.08 -33.99 12.42
CA TYR A 505 -10.33 -32.73 11.75
C TYR A 505 -10.09 -32.86 10.24
N GLN A 506 -10.85 -32.12 9.48
CA GLN A 506 -10.69 -32.01 8.01
C GLN A 506 -10.59 -30.56 7.60
N ASN A 507 -9.71 -30.27 6.63
CA ASN A 507 -9.60 -28.94 6.03
C ASN A 507 -10.89 -28.55 5.31
N GLN A 508 -11.17 -27.25 5.32
CA GLN A 508 -12.07 -26.68 4.32
C GLN A 508 -11.48 -26.93 2.93
N LEU A 509 -12.25 -27.59 2.08
CA LEU A 509 -11.88 -27.72 0.67
C LEU A 509 -12.29 -26.47 -0.10
N LEU A 510 -11.41 -26.00 -0.94
CA LEU A 510 -11.68 -24.94 -1.89
C LEU A 510 -12.07 -25.56 -3.23
N ASP A 511 -13.15 -25.08 -3.81
CA ASP A 511 -13.64 -25.43 -5.16
C ASP A 511 -14.37 -24.19 -5.68
N ILE A 512 -13.60 -23.15 -5.99
CA ILE A 512 -14.10 -21.85 -6.44
C ILE A 512 -13.78 -21.72 -7.92
N ASN A 513 -14.82 -21.47 -8.73
CA ASN A 513 -14.71 -21.22 -10.17
C ASN A 513 -15.70 -20.13 -10.54
N GLU A 514 -15.21 -18.92 -10.67
CA GLU A 514 -16.01 -17.72 -10.87
C GLU A 514 -15.63 -17.02 -12.17
N ARG A 515 -16.65 -16.50 -12.87
CA ARG A 515 -16.51 -15.78 -14.14
C ARG A 515 -17.28 -14.49 -14.11
N TYR A 516 -16.64 -13.42 -14.60
CA TYR A 516 -17.21 -12.09 -14.60
C TYR A 516 -16.96 -11.40 -15.95
N ASP A 517 -17.99 -10.75 -16.48
CA ASP A 517 -17.91 -9.89 -17.65
C ASP A 517 -18.34 -8.48 -17.25
N PHE A 518 -17.50 -7.50 -17.52
CA PHE A 518 -17.70 -6.12 -17.13
C PHE A 518 -17.64 -5.19 -18.34
N VAL A 519 -18.50 -4.17 -18.31
CA VAL A 519 -18.50 -3.05 -19.28
C VAL A 519 -18.42 -1.76 -18.47
N ASN A 520 -17.36 -1.01 -18.65
CA ASN A 520 -17.03 0.17 -17.86
C ASN A 520 -16.95 1.43 -18.75
N PRO A 521 -18.10 2.07 -19.06
CA PRO A 521 -18.15 3.30 -19.83
C PRO A 521 -17.83 4.52 -18.98
N LYS A 522 -17.20 5.53 -19.60
CA LYS A 522 -16.90 6.82 -19.00
C LYS A 522 -17.06 7.91 -20.06
N ALA A 523 -17.52 9.09 -19.62
CA ALA A 523 -17.62 10.26 -20.48
C ALA A 523 -17.34 11.53 -19.67
N GLY A 524 -16.89 12.57 -20.35
CA GLY A 524 -16.67 13.85 -19.72
C GLY A 524 -16.48 14.97 -20.72
N ILE A 525 -16.58 16.18 -20.21
CA ILE A 525 -16.32 17.42 -20.96
C ILE A 525 -15.33 18.26 -20.16
N SER A 526 -14.43 18.92 -20.84
CA SER A 526 -13.55 19.89 -20.18
C SER A 526 -13.32 21.14 -21.03
N TYR A 527 -13.09 22.21 -20.29
CA TYR A 527 -12.69 23.51 -20.80
C TYR A 527 -11.29 23.85 -20.29
N TYR A 528 -10.41 24.35 -21.15
CA TYR A 528 -9.05 24.75 -20.76
C TYR A 528 -8.61 25.99 -21.52
N ARG A 529 -8.43 27.11 -20.82
CA ARG A 529 -7.93 28.39 -21.42
C ARG A 529 -7.26 29.26 -20.36
N GLY A 530 -6.09 29.85 -20.71
CA GLY A 530 -5.47 30.88 -19.88
C GLY A 530 -5.19 30.47 -18.41
N GLY A 531 -4.86 29.21 -18.17
CA GLY A 531 -4.67 28.67 -16.82
C GLY A 531 -5.98 28.19 -16.13
N HIS A 532 -7.15 28.49 -16.69
CA HIS A 532 -8.44 28.01 -16.23
C HIS A 532 -8.73 26.61 -16.78
N LYS A 533 -9.15 25.68 -15.94
CA LYS A 533 -9.66 24.38 -16.30
C LYS A 533 -10.97 24.17 -15.58
N ALA A 534 -12.02 23.84 -16.31
CA ALA A 534 -13.29 23.35 -15.76
C ALA A 534 -13.64 22.00 -16.38
N TYR A 535 -14.26 21.11 -15.65
CA TYR A 535 -14.66 19.80 -16.15
C TYR A 535 -15.87 19.23 -15.43
N ALA A 536 -16.52 18.32 -16.14
CA ALA A 536 -17.52 17.42 -15.55
C ALA A 536 -17.38 16.04 -16.19
N SER A 537 -17.55 14.98 -15.41
CA SER A 537 -17.48 13.60 -15.88
C SER A 537 -18.45 12.70 -15.15
N ILE A 538 -18.80 11.60 -15.83
CA ILE A 538 -19.51 10.46 -15.29
C ILE A 538 -18.78 9.20 -15.70
N ALA A 539 -18.63 8.26 -14.76
CA ALA A 539 -17.97 7.00 -15.01
C ALA A 539 -18.71 5.86 -14.31
N HIS A 540 -18.70 4.69 -14.91
CA HIS A 540 -19.13 3.43 -14.32
C HIS A 540 -17.96 2.48 -14.25
N ALA A 541 -17.83 1.76 -13.12
CA ALA A 541 -16.86 0.69 -12.96
C ALA A 541 -17.47 -0.50 -12.22
N SER A 542 -17.02 -1.68 -12.58
CA SER A 542 -17.38 -2.96 -11.95
C SER A 542 -16.13 -3.73 -11.61
N ARG A 543 -16.21 -4.57 -10.57
CA ARG A 543 -15.07 -5.27 -10.02
C ARG A 543 -15.50 -6.59 -9.39
N GLU A 544 -14.69 -7.62 -9.57
CA GLU A 544 -14.84 -8.95 -8.97
C GLU A 544 -14.46 -8.96 -7.48
N PRO A 545 -14.95 -9.97 -6.68
CA PRO A 545 -14.49 -10.24 -5.33
C PRO A 545 -12.99 -10.62 -5.27
N GLU A 546 -12.37 -10.39 -4.13
CA GLU A 546 -11.01 -10.85 -3.80
C GLU A 546 -11.06 -12.30 -3.29
N ARG A 547 -9.91 -13.03 -3.36
CA ARG A 547 -9.78 -14.38 -2.79
C ARG A 547 -10.32 -14.44 -1.35
N ASN A 548 -9.96 -13.47 -0.53
CA ASN A 548 -10.31 -13.42 0.88
C ASN A 548 -11.83 -13.34 1.11
N ASN A 549 -12.58 -12.74 0.19
CA ASN A 549 -14.04 -12.69 0.27
C ASN A 549 -14.69 -14.08 0.15
N PHE A 550 -14.06 -15.02 -0.52
CA PHE A 550 -14.54 -16.40 -0.63
C PHE A 550 -14.03 -17.28 0.52
N THR A 551 -12.77 -17.17 0.88
CA THR A 551 -12.10 -18.08 1.83
C THR A 551 -12.34 -17.71 3.29
N ASN A 552 -12.57 -16.43 3.60
CA ASN A 552 -12.78 -15.90 4.95
C ASN A 552 -14.16 -15.24 5.13
N ASN A 553 -15.16 -15.68 4.38
CA ASN A 553 -16.48 -15.05 4.39
C ASN A 553 -17.25 -15.17 5.72
N GLY A 554 -16.88 -16.12 6.56
CA GLY A 554 -17.51 -16.35 7.87
C GLY A 554 -19.00 -16.70 7.74
N SER A 555 -19.86 -15.93 8.43
CA SER A 555 -21.32 -16.05 8.41
C SER A 555 -22.01 -15.08 7.43
N TYR A 556 -21.24 -14.34 6.66
CA TYR A 556 -21.78 -13.41 5.65
C TYR A 556 -22.24 -14.15 4.37
N PRO A 557 -23.14 -13.56 3.58
CA PRO A 557 -23.57 -14.12 2.30
C PRO A 557 -22.41 -14.33 1.31
N ALA A 558 -22.60 -15.16 0.30
CA ALA A 558 -21.61 -15.34 -0.78
C ALA A 558 -21.27 -13.99 -1.42
N PRO A 559 -19.98 -13.74 -1.72
CA PRO A 559 -19.55 -12.46 -2.27
C PRO A 559 -20.10 -12.24 -3.68
N SER A 560 -20.43 -11.00 -4.00
CA SER A 560 -20.90 -10.58 -5.32
C SER A 560 -20.09 -9.39 -5.84
N PRO A 561 -20.00 -9.17 -7.17
CA PRO A 561 -19.25 -8.06 -7.72
C PRO A 561 -19.71 -6.70 -7.22
N GLU A 562 -18.76 -5.80 -6.99
CA GLU A 562 -19.01 -4.39 -6.72
C GLU A 562 -19.31 -3.62 -8.01
N ARG A 563 -20.18 -2.63 -7.93
CA ARG A 563 -20.44 -1.67 -9.00
C ARG A 563 -20.47 -0.25 -8.44
N MET A 564 -20.01 0.69 -9.24
CA MET A 564 -20.00 2.11 -8.83
C MET A 564 -20.30 3.01 -10.02
N VAL A 565 -21.07 4.06 -9.76
CA VAL A 565 -21.18 5.24 -10.63
C VAL A 565 -20.54 6.41 -9.91
N ASP A 566 -19.59 7.06 -10.57
CA ASP A 566 -18.84 8.22 -10.09
C ASP A 566 -19.18 9.44 -10.95
N ILE A 567 -19.60 10.54 -10.31
CA ILE A 567 -19.87 11.82 -10.94
C ILE A 567 -18.92 12.84 -10.35
N GLU A 568 -18.13 13.48 -11.19
CA GLU A 568 -17.18 14.50 -10.76
C GLU A 568 -17.37 15.83 -11.49
N MET A 569 -17.17 16.92 -10.77
CA MET A 569 -17.11 18.28 -11.34
C MET A 569 -15.95 19.03 -10.69
N GLY A 570 -15.15 19.70 -11.50
CA GLY A 570 -14.01 20.43 -10.97
C GLY A 570 -13.74 21.74 -11.70
N TYR A 571 -13.12 22.64 -10.96
CA TYR A 571 -12.56 23.86 -11.49
C TYR A 571 -11.19 24.08 -10.90
N GLN A 572 -10.23 24.45 -11.75
CA GLN A 572 -8.85 24.76 -11.37
C GLN A 572 -8.40 26.03 -12.09
N TYR A 573 -7.65 26.85 -11.37
CA TYR A 573 -6.95 27.98 -11.91
C TYR A 573 -5.45 27.88 -11.60
N ASN A 574 -4.62 28.01 -12.61
CA ASN A 574 -3.17 28.02 -12.51
C ASN A 574 -2.63 29.35 -13.05
N GLY A 575 -2.48 30.34 -12.18
CA GLY A 575 -1.88 31.62 -12.46
C GLY A 575 -0.36 31.61 -12.33
N ARG A 576 0.25 32.78 -12.46
CA ARG A 576 1.72 32.94 -12.36
C ARG A 576 2.25 32.68 -10.95
N ASN A 577 1.57 33.21 -9.93
CA ASN A 577 2.03 33.20 -8.53
C ASN A 577 1.07 32.48 -7.62
N TRP A 578 -0.10 32.04 -8.09
CA TRP A 578 -1.07 31.33 -7.29
C TRP A 578 -1.85 30.30 -8.13
N ARG A 579 -2.29 29.27 -7.48
CA ARG A 579 -3.17 28.24 -8.01
C ARG A 579 -4.28 27.95 -7.00
N ALA A 580 -5.44 27.64 -7.50
CA ALA A 580 -6.54 27.16 -6.67
C ALA A 580 -7.37 26.14 -7.46
N GLY A 581 -7.95 25.19 -6.75
CA GLY A 581 -8.77 24.15 -7.35
C GLY A 581 -9.83 23.66 -6.39
N VAL A 582 -10.96 23.27 -6.96
CA VAL A 582 -12.03 22.53 -6.28
C VAL A 582 -12.44 21.37 -7.16
N ASN A 583 -12.59 20.18 -6.54
CA ASN A 583 -13.20 19.01 -7.15
C ASN A 583 -14.35 18.55 -6.24
N LEU A 584 -15.53 18.39 -6.81
CA LEU A 584 -16.70 17.80 -6.16
C LEU A 584 -16.89 16.40 -6.75
N TYR A 585 -17.19 15.43 -5.89
CA TYR A 585 -17.44 14.06 -6.33
C TYR A 585 -18.63 13.44 -5.61
N TYR A 586 -19.32 12.55 -6.31
CA TYR A 586 -20.37 11.70 -5.78
C TYR A 586 -20.21 10.28 -6.35
N MET A 587 -19.81 9.34 -5.51
CA MET A 587 -19.57 7.94 -5.84
C MET A 587 -20.70 7.10 -5.23
N ASN A 588 -21.60 6.58 -6.06
CA ASN A 588 -22.70 5.73 -5.63
C ASN A 588 -22.37 4.27 -5.89
N TYR A 589 -22.41 3.45 -4.84
CA TYR A 589 -22.02 2.04 -4.89
C TYR A 589 -23.26 1.14 -4.80
N ASN A 590 -23.17 0.04 -5.52
CA ASN A 590 -24.03 -1.12 -5.37
C ASN A 590 -23.19 -2.35 -5.06
N ASN A 591 -23.56 -3.11 -4.03
CA ASN A 591 -22.80 -4.24 -3.50
C ASN A 591 -21.35 -3.88 -3.12
N GLN A 592 -21.12 -2.72 -2.53
CA GLN A 592 -19.78 -2.33 -2.09
C GLN A 592 -19.24 -3.32 -1.05
N PHE A 593 -18.01 -3.78 -1.21
CA PHE A 593 -17.28 -4.43 -0.13
C PHE A 593 -16.86 -3.41 0.91
N VAL A 594 -17.45 -3.47 2.08
CA VAL A 594 -17.11 -2.61 3.21
C VAL A 594 -16.36 -3.41 4.28
N GLN A 595 -15.45 -2.75 4.96
CA GLN A 595 -14.69 -3.38 6.03
C GLN A 595 -15.59 -3.60 7.24
N THR A 596 -15.57 -4.83 7.78
CA THR A 596 -16.34 -5.22 8.97
C THR A 596 -15.73 -4.68 10.27
N GLY A 597 -14.49 -4.20 10.21
CA GLY A 597 -13.66 -3.88 11.37
C GLY A 597 -12.77 -5.03 11.82
N ALA A 598 -13.18 -6.26 11.58
CA ALA A 598 -12.41 -7.45 11.91
C ALA A 598 -11.23 -7.69 10.94
N GLN A 599 -10.25 -8.45 11.42
CA GLN A 599 -9.10 -8.89 10.63
C GLN A 599 -9.07 -10.41 10.51
N SER A 600 -8.46 -10.89 9.45
CA SER A 600 -8.07 -12.29 9.30
C SER A 600 -6.94 -12.64 10.28
N ASP A 601 -6.62 -13.93 10.39
CA ASP A 601 -5.48 -14.42 11.18
C ASP A 601 -4.12 -13.82 10.82
N ILE A 602 -4.04 -13.03 9.75
CA ILE A 602 -2.82 -12.41 9.19
C ILE A 602 -2.94 -10.90 9.00
N GLY A 603 -3.88 -10.29 9.69
CA GLY A 603 -4.04 -8.84 9.71
C GLY A 603 -4.74 -8.24 8.50
N GLU A 604 -5.24 -9.04 7.55
CA GLU A 604 -6.05 -8.53 6.43
C GLU A 604 -7.42 -8.08 6.93
N ASN A 605 -7.88 -6.93 6.47
CA ASN A 605 -9.20 -6.42 6.82
C ASN A 605 -10.30 -7.25 6.14
N LEU A 606 -11.15 -7.90 6.93
CA LEU A 606 -12.28 -8.65 6.41
C LEU A 606 -13.36 -7.70 5.89
N THR A 607 -13.93 -8.07 4.75
CA THR A 607 -14.96 -7.26 4.07
C THR A 607 -16.20 -8.09 3.75
N THR A 608 -17.35 -7.42 3.65
CA THR A 608 -18.61 -7.99 3.21
C THR A 608 -19.33 -7.03 2.26
N ASN A 609 -20.18 -7.56 1.37
CA ASN A 609 -20.98 -6.73 0.49
C ASN A 609 -22.10 -6.00 1.25
N ILE A 610 -22.25 -4.71 0.94
CA ILE A 610 -23.39 -3.88 1.37
C ILE A 610 -24.12 -3.38 0.12
N LYS A 611 -25.44 -3.54 0.12
CA LYS A 611 -26.27 -3.27 -1.04
C LYS A 611 -26.14 -1.85 -1.58
N ASP A 612 -26.29 -0.85 -0.71
CA ASP A 612 -26.35 0.56 -1.08
C ASP A 612 -25.48 1.42 -0.17
N SER A 613 -24.53 2.12 -0.75
CA SER A 613 -23.68 3.08 -0.03
C SER A 613 -23.22 4.19 -0.97
N TYR A 614 -22.78 5.30 -0.40
CA TYR A 614 -22.18 6.37 -1.20
C TYR A 614 -21.02 7.05 -0.49
N ARG A 615 -20.14 7.64 -1.28
CA ARG A 615 -19.10 8.57 -0.85
C ARG A 615 -19.29 9.88 -1.62
N MET A 616 -19.32 11.00 -0.93
CA MET A 616 -19.37 12.31 -1.55
C MET A 616 -18.43 13.27 -0.84
N GLY A 617 -17.91 14.23 -1.56
CA GLY A 617 -17.04 15.20 -0.94
C GLY A 617 -16.60 16.33 -1.85
N ALA A 618 -15.85 17.24 -1.21
CA ALA A 618 -15.17 18.35 -1.85
C ALA A 618 -13.66 18.26 -1.55
N GLU A 619 -12.85 18.33 -2.58
CA GLU A 619 -11.39 18.42 -2.50
C GLU A 619 -10.97 19.81 -2.92
N LEU A 620 -10.33 20.54 -2.03
CA LEU A 620 -9.85 21.90 -2.24
C LEU A 620 -8.33 21.90 -2.29
N GLU A 621 -7.75 22.62 -3.21
CA GLU A 621 -6.30 22.80 -3.33
C GLU A 621 -5.98 24.29 -3.54
N ALA A 622 -4.97 24.79 -2.85
CA ALA A 622 -4.47 26.15 -3.03
C ALA A 622 -2.96 26.19 -2.91
N GLY A 623 -2.33 27.03 -3.70
CA GLY A 623 -0.90 27.32 -3.63
C GLY A 623 -0.64 28.79 -3.98
N TRP A 624 0.26 29.42 -3.25
CA TRP A 624 0.62 30.82 -3.42
C TRP A 624 2.12 31.01 -3.22
N SER A 625 2.77 31.61 -4.22
CA SER A 625 4.19 31.96 -4.18
C SER A 625 4.32 33.49 -4.19
N PRO A 626 4.11 34.15 -3.04
CA PRO A 626 4.19 35.63 -2.95
C PRO A 626 5.58 36.15 -3.25
N LEU A 627 6.59 35.39 -2.94
CA LEU A 627 7.99 35.74 -3.11
C LEU A 627 8.73 34.59 -3.81
N SER A 628 9.82 34.90 -4.48
CA SER A 628 10.62 33.90 -5.19
C SER A 628 11.24 32.82 -4.30
N TRP A 629 11.29 33.03 -2.99
CA TRP A 629 11.85 32.15 -1.99
C TRP A 629 10.81 31.54 -1.06
N LEU A 630 9.52 31.89 -1.20
CA LEU A 630 8.42 31.42 -0.33
C LEU A 630 7.28 30.86 -1.15
N THR A 631 6.87 29.63 -0.86
CA THR A 631 5.64 29.03 -1.37
C THR A 631 4.81 28.49 -0.20
N VAL A 632 3.53 28.82 -0.19
CA VAL A 632 2.53 28.31 0.76
C VAL A 632 1.53 27.45 -0.03
N GLU A 633 1.32 26.23 0.41
CA GLU A 633 0.40 25.30 -0.24
C GLU A 633 -0.48 24.61 0.79
N GLY A 634 -1.68 24.26 0.38
CA GLY A 634 -2.56 23.49 1.23
C GLY A 634 -3.64 22.76 0.44
N ASN A 635 -4.15 21.72 1.02
CA ASN A 635 -5.31 21.01 0.51
C ASN A 635 -6.23 20.55 1.64
N ALA A 636 -7.50 20.38 1.29
CA ALA A 636 -8.52 19.87 2.18
C ALA A 636 -9.41 18.89 1.43
N ALA A 637 -9.62 17.71 1.98
CA ALA A 637 -10.64 16.78 1.54
C ALA A 637 -11.70 16.68 2.63
N LEU A 638 -12.91 17.13 2.29
CA LEU A 638 -14.07 17.08 3.17
C LEU A 638 -15.05 16.07 2.58
N SER A 639 -15.50 15.08 3.36
CA SER A 639 -16.30 14.01 2.81
C SER A 639 -17.40 13.52 3.76
N ARG A 640 -18.44 12.96 3.15
CA ARG A 640 -19.49 12.20 3.83
C ARG A 640 -19.60 10.83 3.15
N ASN A 641 -19.45 9.76 3.95
CA ASN A 641 -19.34 8.39 3.46
C ASN A 641 -20.36 7.54 4.22
N ILE A 642 -21.44 7.11 3.57
CA ILE A 642 -22.62 6.56 4.23
C ILE A 642 -23.01 5.20 3.63
N ILE A 643 -23.31 4.26 4.50
CA ILE A 643 -24.10 3.08 4.18
C ILE A 643 -25.58 3.44 4.43
N LYS A 644 -26.44 3.09 3.46
CA LYS A 644 -27.89 3.33 3.54
C LYS A 644 -28.54 2.12 4.12
N ASP A 645 -28.67 1.52 4.89
CA ASP A 645 -29.31 0.27 5.31
C ASP A 645 -28.27 -0.83 5.60
N PHE A 646 -27.91 -0.98 6.85
CA PHE A 646 -26.88 -1.86 7.30
C PHE A 646 -27.34 -2.80 8.40
N ASP A 647 -27.09 -4.09 8.21
CA ASP A 647 -27.26 -5.12 9.22
C ASP A 647 -25.90 -5.58 9.75
N GLU A 648 -25.59 -5.26 10.99
CA GLU A 648 -24.45 -5.83 11.69
C GLU A 648 -24.77 -7.25 12.16
N MET A 649 -23.89 -8.21 11.86
CA MET A 649 -23.90 -9.54 12.43
C MET A 649 -23.05 -9.54 13.69
N ALA A 650 -23.60 -9.05 14.79
CA ALA A 650 -22.90 -8.94 16.06
C ALA A 650 -22.66 -10.32 16.69
N SER A 651 -21.41 -10.63 17.01
CA SER A 651 -21.05 -11.83 17.78
C SER A 651 -21.72 -11.81 19.16
N VAL A 652 -22.17 -12.96 19.64
CA VAL A 652 -22.70 -13.19 21.00
C VAL A 652 -21.85 -14.26 21.66
N ASP A 653 -21.46 -14.02 22.91
CA ASP A 653 -20.72 -14.96 23.77
C ASP A 653 -19.55 -15.65 23.04
N TRP A 654 -18.64 -14.81 22.50
CA TRP A 654 -17.42 -15.25 21.81
C TRP A 654 -17.69 -16.10 20.56
N GLU A 655 -18.62 -15.64 19.74
CA GLU A 655 -19.02 -16.30 18.48
C GLU A 655 -19.82 -17.62 18.66
N SER A 656 -20.41 -17.84 19.82
CA SER A 656 -21.32 -18.98 20.02
C SER A 656 -22.59 -18.85 19.19
N SER A 657 -23.03 -17.62 18.94
CA SER A 657 -24.14 -17.23 18.06
C SER A 657 -23.93 -15.83 17.51
N PHE A 658 -24.84 -15.40 16.62
CA PHE A 658 -24.82 -14.04 16.06
C PHE A 658 -26.19 -13.40 16.19
N ARG A 659 -26.20 -12.10 16.50
CA ARG A 659 -27.40 -11.26 16.52
C ARG A 659 -27.34 -10.26 15.39
N LYS A 660 -28.40 -10.17 14.63
CA LYS A 660 -28.59 -9.15 13.61
C LYS A 660 -29.05 -7.85 14.30
N ILE A 661 -28.30 -6.77 14.10
CA ILE A 661 -28.62 -5.41 14.56
C ILE A 661 -28.73 -4.51 13.34
N HIS A 662 -29.88 -3.89 13.19
CA HIS A 662 -30.20 -3.05 12.04
C HIS A 662 -29.88 -1.57 12.30
N TYR A 663 -29.25 -0.92 11.30
CA TYR A 663 -28.97 0.52 11.26
C TYR A 663 -29.55 1.11 9.97
N ASN A 664 -30.43 2.11 10.08
CA ASN A 664 -31.06 2.77 8.91
C ASN A 664 -30.04 3.50 8.04
N HIS A 665 -28.98 4.02 8.63
CA HIS A 665 -27.82 4.57 7.97
C HIS A 665 -26.62 4.58 8.93
N SER A 666 -25.41 4.56 8.39
CA SER A 666 -24.19 4.55 9.18
C SER A 666 -23.00 5.08 8.39
N THR A 667 -22.00 5.62 9.07
CA THR A 667 -20.75 6.04 8.45
C THR A 667 -19.88 4.84 8.12
N LEU A 668 -19.34 4.81 6.89
CA LEU A 668 -18.38 3.79 6.44
C LEU A 668 -17.12 3.81 7.32
N ALA A 669 -16.69 2.63 7.75
CA ALA A 669 -15.46 2.46 8.51
C ALA A 669 -14.24 3.05 7.78
N PHE A 670 -13.25 3.52 8.54
CA PHE A 670 -11.99 4.08 8.04
C PHE A 670 -12.15 5.21 7.01
N SER A 671 -13.22 5.97 7.14
CA SER A 671 -13.56 7.07 6.23
C SER A 671 -13.67 8.38 7.02
N PRO A 672 -12.55 9.05 7.31
CA PRO A 672 -12.56 10.32 8.03
C PRO A 672 -13.30 11.38 7.22
N SER A 673 -14.08 12.24 7.90
CA SER A 673 -14.83 13.31 7.27
C SER A 673 -13.96 14.48 6.80
N ALA A 674 -12.73 14.62 7.31
CA ALA A 674 -11.79 15.66 6.92
C ALA A 674 -10.35 15.15 6.95
N ILE A 675 -9.61 15.43 5.88
CA ILE A 675 -8.15 15.27 5.78
C ILE A 675 -7.60 16.61 5.27
N LEU A 676 -6.72 17.25 6.04
CA LEU A 676 -6.16 18.55 5.71
C LEU A 676 -4.62 18.45 5.65
N ASN A 677 -4.03 19.11 4.66
CA ASN A 677 -2.58 19.30 4.57
C ASN A 677 -2.26 20.77 4.40
N GLY A 678 -1.25 21.24 5.12
CA GLY A 678 -0.66 22.57 4.95
C GLY A 678 0.85 22.47 4.81
N MET A 679 1.42 23.16 3.81
CA MET A 679 2.85 23.17 3.53
C MET A 679 3.36 24.60 3.40
N LEU A 680 4.52 24.87 4.00
CA LEU A 680 5.28 26.09 3.84
C LEU A 680 6.66 25.69 3.31
N ASN A 681 7.00 26.13 2.11
CA ASN A 681 8.30 25.86 1.49
C ASN A 681 9.10 27.17 1.39
N LEU A 682 10.29 27.15 2.01
CA LEU A 682 11.28 28.23 1.97
C LEU A 682 12.48 27.73 1.16
N HIS A 683 12.90 28.45 0.12
CA HIS A 683 14.06 28.08 -0.67
C HIS A 683 14.94 29.31 -0.98
N TYR A 684 16.24 29.18 -0.70
CA TYR A 684 17.19 30.24 -0.92
C TYR A 684 18.61 29.70 -1.15
N LYS A 685 19.22 30.01 -2.29
CA LYS A 685 20.62 29.67 -2.63
C LYS A 685 21.01 28.21 -2.35
N GLY A 686 20.18 27.26 -2.76
CA GLY A 686 20.41 25.84 -2.55
C GLY A 686 19.91 25.31 -1.20
N PHE A 687 19.53 26.17 -0.26
CA PHE A 687 18.84 25.78 0.96
C PHE A 687 17.34 25.67 0.71
N GLU A 688 16.73 24.62 1.26
CA GLU A 688 15.29 24.41 1.27
C GLU A 688 14.82 23.99 2.65
N ALA A 689 13.70 24.53 3.11
CA ALA A 689 13.03 24.12 4.34
C ALA A 689 11.53 23.96 4.06
N VAL A 690 11.01 22.77 4.27
CA VAL A 690 9.60 22.45 4.07
C VAL A 690 8.98 22.10 5.41
N TRP A 691 8.03 22.91 5.87
CA TRP A 691 7.14 22.61 6.97
C TRP A 691 5.88 21.97 6.40
N HIS A 692 5.51 20.79 6.91
CA HIS A 692 4.30 20.09 6.50
C HIS A 692 3.49 19.68 7.74
N THR A 693 2.22 20.10 7.78
CA THR A 693 1.27 19.68 8.82
C THR A 693 0.09 18.96 8.16
N ASN A 694 -0.21 17.78 8.69
CA ASN A 694 -1.36 16.97 8.31
C ASN A 694 -2.35 16.89 9.48
N PHE A 695 -3.65 16.93 9.19
CA PHE A 695 -4.73 16.69 10.14
C PHE A 695 -5.69 15.65 9.56
N VAL A 696 -6.10 14.69 10.38
CA VAL A 696 -7.10 13.67 10.05
C VAL A 696 -8.17 13.66 11.13
N SER A 697 -9.43 13.77 10.73
CA SER A 697 -10.57 13.69 11.65
C SER A 697 -10.77 12.27 12.18
N ARG A 698 -11.69 12.09 13.13
CA ARG A 698 -12.06 10.79 13.69
C ARG A 698 -12.34 9.76 12.60
N GLN A 699 -11.93 8.51 12.87
CA GLN A 699 -12.21 7.35 12.02
C GLN A 699 -12.92 6.27 12.85
N TYR A 700 -14.09 5.80 12.41
CA TYR A 700 -14.72 4.62 12.98
C TYR A 700 -14.00 3.35 12.49
N LEU A 701 -13.84 2.35 13.35
CA LEU A 701 -13.15 1.10 13.04
C LEU A 701 -14.09 0.06 12.43
N ASP A 702 -15.39 0.21 12.66
CA ASP A 702 -16.46 -0.58 12.03
C ASP A 702 -17.59 0.33 11.52
N ASN A 703 -18.61 -0.26 10.91
CA ASN A 703 -19.70 0.47 10.29
C ASN A 703 -20.87 0.75 11.26
N THR A 704 -20.65 0.79 12.55
CA THR A 704 -21.72 1.00 13.55
C THR A 704 -21.80 2.44 14.06
N GLU A 705 -20.84 3.29 13.63
CA GLU A 705 -20.72 4.69 14.05
C GLU A 705 -20.57 4.86 15.59
N ASN A 706 -20.06 3.83 16.25
CA ASN A 706 -19.89 3.85 17.69
C ASN A 706 -18.57 4.53 18.09
N MET A 707 -18.69 5.54 18.96
CA MET A 707 -17.54 6.32 19.44
C MET A 707 -16.49 5.50 20.18
N THR A 708 -16.89 4.44 20.89
CA THR A 708 -15.97 3.55 21.60
C THR A 708 -15.16 2.64 20.66
N ARG A 709 -15.58 2.53 19.40
CA ARG A 709 -14.94 1.75 18.34
C ARG A 709 -14.37 2.66 17.26
N SER A 710 -13.61 3.67 17.68
CA SER A 710 -13.10 4.70 16.78
C SER A 710 -11.68 5.13 17.16
N LEU A 711 -10.96 5.68 16.20
CA LEU A 711 -9.70 6.39 16.41
C LEU A 711 -10.00 7.89 16.54
N PRO A 712 -9.49 8.57 17.57
CA PRO A 712 -9.60 10.03 17.71
C PRO A 712 -8.95 10.77 16.54
N CYS A 713 -9.31 12.03 16.35
CA CYS A 713 -8.61 12.91 15.41
C CYS A 713 -7.15 13.11 15.84
N TYR A 714 -6.28 13.32 14.87
CA TYR A 714 -4.87 13.61 15.13
C TYR A 714 -4.33 14.64 14.15
N SER A 715 -3.25 15.29 14.55
CA SER A 715 -2.43 16.12 13.67
C SER A 715 -0.96 15.74 13.83
N GLN A 716 -0.20 15.80 12.75
CA GLN A 716 1.23 15.55 12.70
C GLN A 716 1.93 16.66 11.94
N THR A 717 3.08 17.09 12.42
CA THR A 717 3.91 18.11 11.76
C THR A 717 5.31 17.59 11.55
N ASN A 718 5.82 17.76 10.34
CA ASN A 718 7.17 17.40 9.92
C ASN A 718 7.91 18.62 9.39
N ILE A 719 9.24 18.65 9.53
CA ILE A 719 10.11 19.64 8.93
C ILE A 719 11.20 18.90 8.14
N ASN A 720 11.33 19.23 6.86
CA ASN A 720 12.38 18.73 5.99
C ASN A 720 13.33 19.89 5.66
N LEU A 721 14.61 19.73 5.97
CA LEU A 721 15.65 20.68 5.66
C LEU A 721 16.59 20.07 4.64
N SER A 722 16.96 20.80 3.62
CA SER A 722 17.99 20.35 2.66
C SER A 722 18.88 21.47 2.19
N TYR A 723 20.11 21.10 1.82
CA TYR A 723 21.07 22.00 1.19
C TYR A 723 21.70 21.31 -0.02
N THR A 724 21.58 21.93 -1.17
CA THR A 724 22.14 21.48 -2.45
C THR A 724 23.39 22.27 -2.78
N LEU A 725 24.54 21.61 -2.78
CA LEU A 725 25.82 22.15 -3.19
C LEU A 725 26.10 21.77 -4.65
N ARG A 726 26.32 22.78 -5.51
CA ARG A 726 26.79 22.60 -6.88
C ARG A 726 28.16 23.27 -7.03
N PRO A 727 29.25 22.49 -7.08
CA PRO A 727 30.58 23.04 -7.15
C PRO A 727 30.78 23.86 -8.45
N THR A 728 31.28 25.06 -8.32
CA THR A 728 31.64 25.91 -9.46
C THR A 728 32.99 25.54 -10.09
N LYS A 729 33.84 24.82 -9.33
CA LYS A 729 35.11 24.25 -9.79
C LYS A 729 35.01 22.74 -9.89
N HIS A 730 35.70 22.16 -10.85
CA HIS A 730 35.79 20.69 -10.99
C HIS A 730 36.45 20.08 -9.74
N ILE A 731 35.65 19.44 -8.93
CA ILE A 731 36.09 18.62 -7.80
C ILE A 731 35.83 17.14 -8.15
N ALA A 732 36.84 16.46 -8.66
CA ALA A 732 36.79 14.99 -8.93
C ALA A 732 35.51 14.50 -9.67
N GLY A 733 34.99 15.28 -10.60
CA GLY A 733 33.78 14.93 -11.36
C GLY A 733 32.44 15.14 -10.60
N LEU A 734 32.48 15.66 -9.36
CA LEU A 734 31.27 15.94 -8.56
C LEU A 734 30.42 17.03 -9.25
N LYS A 735 29.18 16.67 -9.60
CA LYS A 735 28.19 17.60 -10.17
C LYS A 735 27.31 18.23 -9.11
N GLU A 736 26.90 17.43 -8.12
CA GLU A 736 25.97 17.86 -7.06
C GLU A 736 26.17 17.06 -5.79
N ALA A 737 26.06 17.70 -4.63
CA ALA A 737 25.91 17.07 -3.34
C ALA A 737 24.70 17.65 -2.61
N VAL A 738 23.83 16.80 -2.09
CA VAL A 738 22.63 17.19 -1.36
C VAL A 738 22.70 16.64 0.06
N PHE A 739 22.60 17.52 1.04
CA PHE A 739 22.50 17.18 2.46
C PHE A 739 21.09 17.40 2.92
N GLY A 740 20.55 16.50 3.73
CA GLY A 740 19.17 16.60 4.21
C GLY A 740 19.02 16.19 5.67
N VAL A 741 18.03 16.79 6.33
CA VAL A 741 17.56 16.41 7.68
C VAL A 741 16.03 16.39 7.67
N ASN A 742 15.45 15.24 8.01
CA ASN A 742 14.01 15.10 8.20
C ASN A 742 13.71 15.01 9.70
N LEU A 743 12.89 15.92 10.20
CA LEU A 743 12.36 15.96 11.55
C LEU A 743 10.89 15.57 11.48
N ASN A 744 10.55 14.37 11.92
CA ASN A 744 9.18 13.85 11.85
C ASN A 744 8.50 14.00 13.21
N ASN A 745 7.18 14.30 13.17
CA ASN A 745 6.33 14.45 14.35
C ASN A 745 6.98 15.34 15.44
N ILE A 746 7.33 16.58 15.04
CA ILE A 746 8.11 17.52 15.90
C ILE A 746 7.44 17.85 17.23
N PHE A 747 6.12 17.68 17.33
CA PHE A 747 5.36 17.88 18.58
C PHE A 747 5.21 16.60 19.41
N ASN A 748 5.89 15.52 19.02
CA ASN A 748 5.90 14.23 19.72
C ASN A 748 4.49 13.70 20.06
N ARG A 749 3.55 13.78 19.12
CA ARG A 749 2.16 13.33 19.31
C ARG A 749 2.10 11.80 19.35
N HIS A 750 1.37 11.25 20.31
CA HIS A 750 1.08 9.83 20.44
C HIS A 750 -0.30 9.54 19.85
N TYR A 751 -0.36 8.88 18.70
CA TYR A 751 -1.60 8.60 17.98
C TYR A 751 -1.52 7.29 17.20
N ALA A 752 -2.69 6.72 16.91
CA ALA A 752 -2.83 5.62 15.96
C ALA A 752 -3.46 6.13 14.66
N ALA A 753 -2.87 5.77 13.53
CA ALA A 753 -3.35 6.18 12.22
C ALA A 753 -4.33 5.16 11.62
N SER A 754 -4.31 3.92 12.11
CA SER A 754 -5.22 2.83 11.73
C SER A 754 -5.43 1.90 12.93
N GLY A 755 -6.23 0.86 12.76
CA GLY A 755 -6.50 -0.14 13.78
C GLY A 755 -7.51 -1.17 13.32
N TRP A 756 -7.92 -2.02 14.22
CA TRP A 756 -9.01 -2.98 14.04
C TRP A 756 -9.84 -3.08 15.32
N VAL A 757 -11.01 -3.66 15.24
CA VAL A 757 -11.90 -3.88 16.37
C VAL A 757 -12.51 -5.27 16.33
N TYR A 758 -12.49 -5.94 17.47
CA TYR A 758 -13.29 -7.11 17.76
C TYR A 758 -14.32 -6.77 18.82
N SER A 759 -15.55 -7.18 18.64
CA SER A 759 -16.57 -6.99 19.68
C SER A 759 -17.52 -8.18 19.76
N THR A 760 -17.99 -8.47 20.98
CA THR A 760 -18.99 -9.51 21.23
C THR A 760 -19.96 -9.06 22.31
N ILE A 761 -21.22 -9.44 22.20
CA ILE A 761 -22.25 -9.19 23.22
C ILE A 761 -22.08 -10.28 24.28
N LEU A 762 -21.81 -9.88 25.55
CA LEU A 762 -21.64 -10.82 26.67
C LEU A 762 -22.94 -11.13 27.38
N ASP A 763 -23.98 -10.37 27.10
CA ASP A 763 -25.28 -10.52 27.69
C ASP A 763 -26.37 -10.27 26.65
N ASN A 764 -27.28 -11.22 26.54
CA ASN A 764 -28.33 -11.18 25.52
C ASN A 764 -29.64 -10.55 26.01
N ASN A 765 -29.56 -9.59 26.91
CA ASN A 765 -30.72 -8.95 27.56
C ASN A 765 -31.47 -7.90 26.73
N GLY A 766 -31.10 -7.70 25.47
CA GLY A 766 -31.72 -6.70 24.59
C GLY A 766 -31.03 -5.33 24.53
N HIS A 767 -29.97 -5.12 25.30
CA HIS A 767 -29.15 -3.91 25.31
C HIS A 767 -27.75 -4.16 24.71
N PRO A 768 -27.64 -4.47 23.40
CA PRO A 768 -26.43 -5.00 22.78
C PRO A 768 -25.24 -4.01 22.82
N ASN A 769 -25.50 -2.70 22.92
CA ASN A 769 -24.46 -1.70 23.00
C ASN A 769 -24.00 -1.40 24.43
N GLU A 770 -24.77 -1.77 25.45
CA GLU A 770 -24.43 -1.55 26.86
C GLU A 770 -23.56 -2.64 27.44
N ASN A 771 -23.74 -3.91 26.97
CA ASN A 771 -23.02 -5.09 27.46
C ASN A 771 -22.08 -5.68 26.40
N ARG A 772 -21.48 -4.85 25.60
CA ARG A 772 -20.61 -5.26 24.54
C ARG A 772 -19.14 -5.20 24.96
N TYR A 773 -18.48 -6.34 24.98
CA TYR A 773 -17.04 -6.40 25.05
C TYR A 773 -16.44 -5.83 23.76
N THR A 774 -15.42 -5.01 23.86
CA THR A 774 -14.70 -4.45 22.72
C THR A 774 -13.21 -4.54 22.96
N GLN A 775 -12.49 -5.05 21.98
CA GLN A 775 -11.03 -5.06 21.93
C GLN A 775 -10.57 -4.31 20.70
N ILE A 776 -9.63 -3.38 20.88
CA ILE A 776 -9.07 -2.58 19.79
C ILE A 776 -7.58 -2.88 19.67
N GLY A 777 -7.11 -3.09 18.44
CA GLY A 777 -5.70 -3.07 18.11
C GLY A 777 -5.36 -1.75 17.42
N PHE A 778 -4.54 -0.94 18.06
CA PHE A 778 -4.08 0.35 17.54
C PHE A 778 -2.83 0.18 16.69
N ILE A 779 -2.80 0.73 15.49
CA ILE A 779 -1.61 0.84 14.64
C ILE A 779 -0.98 2.21 14.87
N PRO A 780 0.01 2.31 15.77
CA PRO A 780 0.57 3.59 16.18
C PRO A 780 1.59 4.10 15.19
N MET A 781 1.71 5.42 15.13
CA MET A 781 2.84 6.08 14.48
C MET A 781 3.85 6.55 15.54
N ALA A 782 5.13 6.53 15.17
CA ALA A 782 6.21 6.92 16.06
C ALA A 782 6.08 8.37 16.52
N GLY A 783 6.49 8.64 17.74
CA GLY A 783 6.72 9.99 18.23
C GLY A 783 7.81 10.72 17.46
N PHE A 784 8.39 11.76 18.04
CA PHE A 784 9.48 12.51 17.41
C PHE A 784 10.63 11.60 16.97
N ASN A 785 11.05 11.73 15.71
CA ASN A 785 12.17 11.00 15.15
C ASN A 785 12.89 11.83 14.06
N VAL A 786 14.16 11.49 13.84
CA VAL A 786 15.07 12.26 12.97
C VAL A 786 15.78 11.35 11.98
N MET A 787 15.99 11.83 10.74
CA MET A 787 16.79 11.19 9.72
C MET A 787 17.71 12.20 9.05
N GLY A 788 19.02 11.96 9.09
CA GLY A 788 20.04 12.70 8.31
C GLY A 788 20.36 11.99 7.01
N SER A 789 20.62 12.71 5.93
CA SER A 789 20.89 12.13 4.61
C SER A 789 21.96 12.86 3.82
N VAL A 790 22.65 12.15 2.93
CA VAL A 790 23.57 12.70 1.95
C VAL A 790 23.37 11.97 0.61
N ALA A 791 23.40 12.72 -0.49
CA ALA A 791 23.46 12.15 -1.83
C ALA A 791 24.47 12.92 -2.67
N VAL A 792 25.26 12.22 -3.47
CA VAL A 792 26.29 12.78 -4.35
C VAL A 792 26.08 12.28 -5.78
N LYS A 793 26.18 13.17 -6.75
CA LYS A 793 26.06 12.89 -8.20
C LYS A 793 27.35 13.24 -8.92
N PHE A 794 27.78 12.31 -9.77
CA PHE A 794 28.97 12.44 -10.62
C PHE A 794 28.62 12.42 -12.10
#